data_8b0022d8195926aab8a6a6a22830b1f6
#
_entry.id   8b0022d8195926aab8a6a6a22830b1f6
#
_cell.length_a   1.000
_cell.length_b   1.000
_cell.length_c   1.000
_cell.angle_alpha   90.00
_cell.angle_beta   90.00
_cell.angle_gamma   90.00
#
_symmetry.space_group_name_H-M   'P 1'
#
loop_
_entity.id
_entity.type
_entity.pdbx_description
1 polymer ?
#
loop_
_entity_poly.entity_id
_entity_poly.type
_entity_poly.pdbx_seq_one_letter_code
_entity_poly.pdbx_strand_id
1 'polypeptide(L)'
;MEEKKDNKLIVMDVMPILYRGHFALINRPRMTATGINTSSISIFAQIVRDFLQERGATHLALVMDTSPTFRHEKYPEYKAQREKLPEDIAAAIPQAEEFAKIMNIPFLRLDGFEADDLMGTLAAMGEKWGVPTVLVSPDKDIAQLVNENTILYRPSSGGKNAGVDEVYDVAKVCEDWGVQSPKQMIDYLGMAGDASDNIPGFPGVGPKTAIQLIQQYGSMEGVIEHANELKGKLKERVLENIEIARMSRWLAEIRTDAPLDITLDDLKIKDFDEEKLKLFCQKYELAGIYSKLTGHILNTATKSSDVNADASDSPAADPATEAAEDAAPVYDTVSTVPHKYYTITTRKPLEELAAKLNAVSCFTFDTETTSVDTRVAKLVGLSIAIKPHEAYYIAIRYPGAPEPVSGPVQGDLFAGFDAPAAKPVQCELFDDFGSFAPSDTQAEAKPVNDSATDEHLTEELVRSILGPCFENPAIAKTGHNIKFDMHILSNIGINVNGPLYDSMIEHYVLDSSSRHGMDALAREYLSYNPIPIVALIGVNGKGKKALTMDQVPLEQVAEYAAEDADISLQLHEKLFAICKESQLLDALDRSENPLIRVLFDMEREGIRVDTNALREYGRELEQELLAIETKIYELAGRSFNISSPIQLSDVLFNVLGLTPSGKTSSGAYSTSEEVLQSLIGHHPIIEQVLEYRTCSKLKSTYVDKLPQCVDPATGRIHTSFNQALTETGRLSSDNPNLQNIPVRSPRGKRIRQAFVARDNEHVLMAADYSQIELRMTAAMSMDESMLEAFRNDTDIHLQTAARVYGVDEANVTKEMRSQAKQVNFGIIYGISAFGLAQRIGTSRTVAAELRNTYFEQFPKIRAFIDNTVEAARKDGYVKTLLGRKRPLRDINSRNATVRAGAERIAVNTPVQGSAADLIKLAMVAVTNRIKEQGLKSRLLLQVHDELVFDVPRNEVEQMRALIDECMTTVVDLPIPLKVDIGVGNNWLEAH
;
A
#
# COMPACT_ATOMS: atom_id res chain seq x y z
N MET A 1 42.73 17.95 4.77
CA MET A 1 42.59 18.36 3.36
C MET A 1 41.09 18.25 3.10
N GLU A 2 40.39 19.38 3.09
CA GLU A 2 39.00 19.45 2.67
C GLU A 2 38.93 19.04 1.19
N GLU A 3 38.20 17.97 0.89
CA GLU A 3 37.83 17.65 -0.48
C GLU A 3 37.03 18.84 -1.03
N LYS A 4 37.56 19.49 -2.06
CA LYS A 4 36.82 20.49 -2.84
C LYS A 4 35.60 19.76 -3.43
N LYS A 5 34.42 19.94 -2.83
CA LYS A 5 33.18 19.62 -3.51
C LYS A 5 33.11 20.50 -4.77
N ASP A 6 32.99 19.88 -5.93
CA ASP A 6 32.74 20.61 -7.18
C ASP A 6 31.46 21.41 -7.05
N ASN A 7 31.49 22.69 -7.36
CA ASN A 7 30.32 23.57 -7.29
C ASN A 7 29.18 23.00 -8.16
N LYS A 8 27.96 22.94 -7.65
CA LYS A 8 26.80 22.47 -8.36
C LYS A 8 25.55 23.29 -8.00
N LEU A 9 24.96 23.92 -9.01
CA LEU A 9 23.74 24.72 -8.88
C LEU A 9 22.49 23.88 -9.14
N ILE A 10 21.56 23.89 -8.21
CA ILE A 10 20.24 23.29 -8.37
C ILE A 10 19.20 24.41 -8.47
N VAL A 11 18.33 24.35 -9.49
CA VAL A 11 17.21 25.27 -9.65
C VAL A 11 15.92 24.47 -9.69
N MET A 12 15.01 24.75 -8.75
CA MET A 12 13.78 23.99 -8.60
C MET A 12 12.55 24.84 -8.87
N ASP A 13 11.65 24.31 -9.71
CA ASP A 13 10.30 24.85 -9.90
C ASP A 13 9.38 24.44 -8.76
N VAL A 14 8.85 25.42 -8.02
CA VAL A 14 8.06 25.20 -6.81
C VAL A 14 6.66 24.66 -7.13
N MET A 15 6.00 25.21 -8.14
CA MET A 15 4.59 24.89 -8.41
C MET A 15 4.36 23.43 -8.76
N PRO A 16 5.07 22.81 -9.71
CA PRO A 16 4.87 21.41 -10.04
C PRO A 16 5.15 20.47 -8.86
N ILE A 17 6.06 20.84 -7.96
CA ILE A 17 6.36 20.05 -6.76
C ILE A 17 5.19 20.12 -5.78
N LEU A 18 4.59 21.29 -5.57
CA LEU A 18 3.38 21.43 -4.72
C LEU A 18 2.19 20.66 -5.31
N TYR A 19 1.97 20.75 -6.63
CA TYR A 19 0.96 19.97 -7.32
C TYR A 19 1.18 18.46 -7.16
N ARG A 20 2.42 17.99 -7.25
CA ARG A 20 2.78 16.59 -7.01
C ARG A 20 2.35 16.15 -5.62
N GLY A 21 2.61 16.95 -4.58
CA GLY A 21 2.21 16.65 -3.21
C GLY A 21 0.68 16.57 -3.06
N HIS A 22 -0.04 17.49 -3.67
CA HIS A 22 -1.50 17.50 -3.71
C HIS A 22 -2.06 16.22 -4.35
N PHE A 23 -1.66 15.90 -5.58
CA PHE A 23 -2.20 14.73 -6.30
C PHE A 23 -1.75 13.39 -5.73
N ALA A 24 -0.54 13.30 -5.18
CA ALA A 24 -0.06 12.06 -4.56
C ALA A 24 -0.89 11.67 -3.34
N LEU A 25 -1.42 12.65 -2.62
CA LEU A 25 -2.14 12.46 -1.36
C LEU A 25 -3.61 12.91 -1.43
N ILE A 26 -4.16 13.16 -2.61
CA ILE A 26 -5.53 13.66 -2.81
C ILE A 26 -6.60 12.76 -2.18
N ASN A 27 -6.39 11.44 -2.20
CA ASN A 27 -7.32 10.45 -1.63
C ASN A 27 -7.08 10.21 -0.13
N ARG A 28 -5.92 10.64 0.41
CA ARG A 28 -5.54 10.53 1.82
C ARG A 28 -4.70 11.74 2.20
N PRO A 29 -5.29 12.93 2.26
CA PRO A 29 -4.56 14.16 2.57
C PRO A 29 -3.95 14.08 3.98
N ARG A 30 -2.74 14.60 4.12
CA ARG A 30 -2.12 14.77 5.43
C ARG A 30 -2.69 16.02 6.08
N MET A 31 -3.47 15.81 7.13
CA MET A 31 -4.08 16.90 7.89
C MET A 31 -3.38 17.00 9.25
N THR A 32 -3.10 18.22 9.70
CA THR A 32 -2.70 18.45 11.10
C THR A 32 -3.91 18.26 12.03
N ALA A 33 -3.65 18.08 13.32
CA ALA A 33 -4.71 18.06 14.34
C ALA A 33 -5.60 19.33 14.32
N THR A 34 -5.06 20.45 13.84
CA THR A 34 -5.79 21.73 13.67
C THR A 34 -6.51 21.85 12.33
N GLY A 35 -6.47 20.81 11.46
CA GLY A 35 -7.18 20.80 10.19
C GLY A 35 -6.45 21.48 9.02
N ILE A 36 -5.14 21.72 9.10
CA ILE A 36 -4.33 22.24 8.00
C ILE A 36 -3.91 21.10 7.09
N ASN A 37 -4.15 21.22 5.78
CA ASN A 37 -3.64 20.25 4.81
C ASN A 37 -2.13 20.48 4.57
N THR A 38 -1.32 19.50 4.94
CA THR A 38 0.14 19.54 4.79
C THR A 38 0.67 18.60 3.71
N SER A 39 -0.20 18.05 2.88
CA SER A 39 0.17 17.12 1.80
C SER A 39 1.21 17.70 0.87
N SER A 40 0.97 18.89 0.32
CA SER A 40 1.86 19.55 -0.63
C SER A 40 3.17 19.96 0.01
N ILE A 41 3.13 20.61 1.18
CA ILE A 41 4.36 21.08 1.84
C ILE A 41 5.24 19.92 2.33
N SER A 42 4.65 18.78 2.72
CA SER A 42 5.42 17.62 3.17
C SER A 42 6.25 17.00 2.05
N ILE A 43 5.71 16.90 0.84
CA ILE A 43 6.43 16.40 -0.34
C ILE A 43 7.46 17.42 -0.82
N PHE A 44 7.10 18.70 -0.83
CA PHE A 44 8.01 19.79 -1.17
C PHE A 44 9.25 19.80 -0.27
N ALA A 45 9.06 19.81 1.05
CA ALA A 45 10.16 19.81 2.01
C ALA A 45 11.03 18.54 1.91
N GLN A 46 10.42 17.39 1.58
CA GLN A 46 11.14 16.14 1.35
C GLN A 46 12.06 16.25 0.12
N ILE A 47 11.55 16.76 -1.00
CA ILE A 47 12.35 16.89 -2.24
C ILE A 47 13.50 17.87 -2.02
N VAL A 48 13.25 19.03 -1.40
CA VAL A 48 14.29 20.01 -1.08
C VAL A 48 15.39 19.38 -0.22
N ARG A 49 15.01 18.64 0.83
CA ARG A 49 15.96 17.91 1.69
C ARG A 49 16.82 16.92 0.88
N ASP A 50 16.22 16.13 0.00
CA ASP A 50 16.92 15.10 -0.76
C ASP A 50 18.02 15.73 -1.63
N PHE A 51 17.77 16.93 -2.18
CA PHE A 51 18.79 17.66 -2.93
C PHE A 51 19.88 18.26 -2.04
N LEU A 52 19.53 18.72 -0.84
CA LEU A 52 20.50 19.27 0.11
C LEU A 52 21.46 18.20 0.66
N GLN A 53 20.94 17.01 1.00
CA GLN A 53 21.69 15.98 1.72
C GLN A 53 22.26 14.89 0.81
N GLU A 54 21.50 14.43 -0.18
CA GLU A 54 21.83 13.21 -0.92
C GLU A 54 22.45 13.48 -2.31
N ARG A 55 22.24 14.67 -2.90
CA ARG A 55 22.61 14.93 -4.30
C ARG A 55 23.77 15.90 -4.48
N GLY A 56 24.41 16.31 -3.39
CA GLY A 56 25.64 17.10 -3.40
C GLY A 56 25.47 18.52 -3.95
N ALA A 57 24.30 19.13 -3.73
CA ALA A 57 24.08 20.53 -4.05
C ALA A 57 25.04 21.43 -3.24
N THR A 58 25.60 22.43 -3.88
CA THR A 58 26.38 23.50 -3.20
C THR A 58 25.67 24.84 -3.27
N HIS A 59 24.83 25.00 -4.30
CA HIS A 59 24.03 26.21 -4.56
C HIS A 59 22.61 25.74 -4.90
N LEU A 60 21.60 26.47 -4.38
CA LEU A 60 20.20 26.11 -4.58
C LEU A 60 19.33 27.36 -4.74
N ALA A 61 18.43 27.35 -5.71
CA ALA A 61 17.40 28.36 -5.90
C ALA A 61 16.03 27.69 -6.08
N LEU A 62 15.00 28.26 -5.48
CA LEU A 62 13.61 27.93 -5.70
C LEU A 62 13.00 29.03 -6.56
N VAL A 63 12.31 28.66 -7.64
CA VAL A 63 11.68 29.64 -8.55
C VAL A 63 10.18 29.42 -8.60
N MET A 64 9.44 30.51 -8.80
CA MET A 64 7.98 30.46 -8.83
C MET A 64 7.39 31.44 -9.83
N ASP A 65 6.29 31.04 -10.47
CA ASP A 65 5.51 31.85 -11.40
C ASP A 65 4.96 33.13 -10.78
N THR A 66 4.94 34.19 -11.62
CA THR A 66 4.07 35.36 -11.41
C THR A 66 3.01 35.43 -12.51
N SER A 67 1.95 36.20 -12.30
CA SER A 67 0.91 36.42 -13.29
C SER A 67 0.27 37.80 -13.06
N PRO A 68 0.01 38.58 -14.13
CA PRO A 68 0.24 38.28 -15.56
C PRO A 68 1.72 38.36 -15.96
N THR A 69 2.09 37.70 -17.07
CA THR A 69 3.43 37.70 -17.64
C THR A 69 3.44 38.41 -19.00
N PHE A 70 4.63 38.72 -19.54
CA PHE A 70 4.80 39.32 -20.86
C PHE A 70 4.14 38.49 -21.98
N ARG A 71 3.96 37.16 -21.80
CA ARG A 71 3.24 36.30 -22.74
C ARG A 71 1.74 36.61 -22.77
N HIS A 72 1.15 36.90 -21.62
CA HIS A 72 -0.28 37.32 -21.53
C HIS A 72 -0.52 38.67 -22.21
N GLU A 73 0.46 39.60 -22.14
CA GLU A 73 0.35 40.89 -22.87
C GLU A 73 0.35 40.69 -24.38
N LYS A 74 1.15 39.74 -24.87
CA LYS A 74 1.28 39.45 -26.30
C LYS A 74 0.13 38.59 -26.82
N TYR A 75 -0.33 37.62 -26.02
CA TYR A 75 -1.40 36.68 -26.34
C TYR A 75 -2.31 36.48 -25.12
N PRO A 76 -3.40 37.25 -25.02
CA PRO A 76 -4.30 37.22 -23.86
C PRO A 76 -4.95 35.87 -23.58
N GLU A 77 -5.04 34.99 -24.58
CA GLU A 77 -5.57 33.63 -24.43
C GLU A 77 -4.53 32.62 -23.90
N TYR A 78 -3.28 33.04 -23.69
CA TYR A 78 -2.22 32.21 -23.10
C TYR A 78 -2.64 31.69 -21.72
N LYS A 79 -2.57 30.37 -21.53
CA LYS A 79 -2.99 29.69 -20.28
C LYS A 79 -4.44 29.97 -19.82
N ALA A 80 -5.29 30.57 -20.66
CA ALA A 80 -6.67 30.93 -20.29
C ALA A 80 -7.57 29.71 -19.96
N GLN A 81 -7.17 28.51 -20.36
CA GLN A 81 -7.90 27.27 -20.10
C GLN A 81 -7.50 26.58 -18.78
N ARG A 82 -6.51 27.11 -18.08
CA ARG A 82 -6.09 26.56 -16.80
C ARG A 82 -7.18 26.72 -15.74
N GLU A 83 -7.49 25.65 -15.02
CA GLU A 83 -8.43 25.66 -13.89
C GLU A 83 -7.91 26.56 -12.77
N LYS A 84 -8.82 27.05 -11.93
CA LYS A 84 -8.44 27.78 -10.73
C LYS A 84 -7.55 26.93 -9.85
N LEU A 85 -6.52 27.59 -9.28
CA LEU A 85 -5.61 26.97 -8.33
C LEU A 85 -6.39 26.31 -7.17
N PRO A 86 -6.20 25.01 -6.88
CA PRO A 86 -6.82 24.37 -5.73
C PRO A 86 -6.49 25.08 -4.43
N GLU A 87 -7.48 25.19 -3.53
CA GLU A 87 -7.33 25.94 -2.27
C GLU A 87 -6.17 25.43 -1.40
N ASP A 88 -5.95 24.11 -1.38
CA ASP A 88 -4.87 23.49 -0.62
C ASP A 88 -3.48 23.86 -1.19
N ILE A 89 -3.35 23.98 -2.52
CA ILE A 89 -2.09 24.41 -3.14
C ILE A 89 -1.87 25.90 -2.89
N ALA A 90 -2.94 26.71 -2.99
CA ALA A 90 -2.87 28.14 -2.66
C ALA A 90 -2.40 28.34 -1.20
N ALA A 91 -2.87 27.51 -0.26
CA ALA A 91 -2.45 27.53 1.13
C ALA A 91 -1.00 27.00 1.32
N ALA A 92 -0.52 26.10 0.46
CA ALA A 92 0.82 25.54 0.56
C ALA A 92 1.92 26.50 0.04
N ILE A 93 1.60 27.47 -0.83
CA ILE A 93 2.57 28.42 -1.35
C ILE A 93 3.25 29.23 -0.22
N PRO A 94 2.52 29.91 0.68
CA PRO A 94 3.16 30.63 1.78
C PRO A 94 3.90 29.69 2.75
N GLN A 95 3.50 28.43 2.87
CA GLN A 95 4.21 27.44 3.66
C GLN A 95 5.56 27.08 3.02
N ALA A 96 5.62 26.94 1.69
CA ALA A 96 6.86 26.67 0.96
C ALA A 96 7.83 27.87 1.05
N GLU A 97 7.31 29.09 0.99
CA GLU A 97 8.10 30.32 1.13
C GLU A 97 8.63 30.47 2.57
N GLU A 98 7.81 30.18 3.59
CA GLU A 98 8.22 30.13 5.00
C GLU A 98 9.35 29.11 5.20
N PHE A 99 9.17 27.91 4.65
CA PHE A 99 10.19 26.84 4.71
C PHE A 99 11.51 27.26 4.03
N ALA A 100 11.44 27.80 2.81
CA ALA A 100 12.62 28.28 2.08
C ALA A 100 13.40 29.36 2.87
N LYS A 101 12.68 30.30 3.51
CA LYS A 101 13.26 31.33 4.35
C LYS A 101 13.97 30.77 5.58
N ILE A 102 13.38 29.76 6.22
CA ILE A 102 13.98 29.05 7.37
C ILE A 102 15.24 28.29 6.96
N MET A 103 15.21 27.67 5.78
CA MET A 103 16.32 26.91 5.22
C MET A 103 17.41 27.80 4.60
N ASN A 104 17.26 29.15 4.66
CA ASN A 104 18.13 30.13 3.99
C ASN A 104 18.33 29.87 2.50
N ILE A 105 17.26 29.37 1.81
CA ILE A 105 17.26 29.10 0.38
C ILE A 105 16.57 30.28 -0.34
N PRO A 106 17.20 30.91 -1.35
CA PRO A 106 16.59 31.93 -2.16
C PRO A 106 15.30 31.43 -2.85
N PHE A 107 14.20 32.13 -2.62
CA PHE A 107 12.90 31.91 -3.24
C PHE A 107 12.60 33.06 -4.20
N LEU A 108 12.78 32.83 -5.48
CA LEU A 108 12.83 33.85 -6.51
C LEU A 108 11.49 33.98 -7.22
N ARG A 109 11.02 35.22 -7.33
CA ARG A 109 9.89 35.64 -8.15
C ARG A 109 10.24 36.92 -8.86
N LEU A 110 9.84 37.07 -10.09
CA LEU A 110 10.03 38.29 -10.85
C LEU A 110 8.74 38.64 -11.60
N ASP A 111 8.18 39.78 -11.29
CA ASP A 111 6.94 40.24 -11.92
C ASP A 111 7.08 40.28 -13.45
N GLY A 112 6.09 39.74 -14.13
CA GLY A 112 6.06 39.64 -15.57
C GLY A 112 6.78 38.46 -16.19
N PHE A 113 7.44 37.60 -15.39
CA PHE A 113 8.16 36.40 -15.85
C PHE A 113 7.60 35.12 -15.19
N GLU A 114 7.74 34.00 -15.90
CA GLU A 114 7.39 32.67 -15.37
C GLU A 114 8.60 32.01 -14.69
N ALA A 115 8.33 30.98 -13.88
CA ALA A 115 9.38 30.19 -13.25
C ALA A 115 10.37 29.63 -14.28
N ASP A 116 9.88 29.20 -15.44
CA ASP A 116 10.68 28.67 -16.54
C ASP A 116 11.70 29.69 -17.06
N ASP A 117 11.31 30.96 -17.16
CA ASP A 117 12.20 32.06 -17.58
C ASP A 117 13.30 32.31 -16.53
N LEU A 118 12.95 32.18 -15.24
CA LEU A 118 13.95 32.29 -14.17
C LEU A 118 14.90 31.07 -14.20
N MET A 119 14.39 29.86 -14.46
CA MET A 119 15.20 28.66 -14.65
C MET A 119 16.17 28.82 -15.83
N GLY A 120 15.69 29.32 -16.96
CA GLY A 120 16.48 29.60 -18.15
C GLY A 120 17.60 30.64 -17.89
N THR A 121 17.26 31.70 -17.16
CA THR A 121 18.18 32.76 -16.80
C THR A 121 19.26 32.25 -15.84
N LEU A 122 18.88 31.50 -14.81
CA LEU A 122 19.84 30.91 -13.86
C LEU A 122 20.73 29.85 -14.52
N ALA A 123 20.21 29.06 -15.49
CA ALA A 123 21.00 28.13 -16.26
C ALA A 123 22.07 28.86 -17.09
N ALA A 124 21.71 29.96 -17.77
CA ALA A 124 22.64 30.79 -18.52
C ALA A 124 23.69 31.52 -17.62
N MET A 125 23.28 31.90 -16.41
CA MET A 125 24.18 32.42 -15.39
C MET A 125 25.13 31.35 -14.88
N GLY A 126 24.65 30.13 -14.60
CA GLY A 126 25.45 28.98 -14.20
C GLY A 126 26.54 28.65 -15.23
N GLU A 127 26.22 28.72 -16.52
CA GLU A 127 27.20 28.55 -17.60
C GLU A 127 28.28 29.64 -17.55
N LYS A 128 27.88 30.91 -17.37
CA LYS A 128 28.81 32.01 -17.23
C LYS A 128 29.70 31.91 -15.99
N TRP A 129 29.19 31.37 -14.92
CA TRP A 129 29.91 31.13 -13.66
C TRP A 129 30.79 29.87 -13.71
N GLY A 130 30.65 29.04 -14.76
CA GLY A 130 31.36 27.76 -14.87
C GLY A 130 30.89 26.71 -13.85
N VAL A 131 29.63 26.76 -13.47
CA VAL A 131 29.01 25.86 -12.46
C VAL A 131 27.99 24.95 -13.13
N PRO A 132 28.16 23.62 -13.07
CA PRO A 132 27.15 22.67 -13.56
C PRO A 132 25.79 22.91 -12.93
N THR A 133 24.74 22.97 -13.76
CA THR A 133 23.38 23.33 -13.35
C THR A 133 22.44 22.16 -13.54
N VAL A 134 21.61 21.91 -12.54
CA VAL A 134 20.52 20.92 -12.57
C VAL A 134 19.20 21.65 -12.44
N LEU A 135 18.37 21.57 -13.46
CA LEU A 135 17.01 22.09 -13.46
C LEU A 135 16.06 21.00 -12.98
N VAL A 136 15.27 21.28 -11.96
CA VAL A 136 14.34 20.32 -11.35
C VAL A 136 12.92 20.73 -11.68
N SER A 137 12.33 20.10 -12.69
CA SER A 137 10.93 20.32 -13.08
C SER A 137 10.40 19.09 -13.84
N PRO A 138 9.13 18.68 -13.67
CA PRO A 138 8.49 17.66 -14.50
C PRO A 138 8.13 18.18 -15.90
N ASP A 139 8.24 19.48 -16.14
CA ASP A 139 7.84 20.09 -17.40
C ASP A 139 8.80 19.70 -18.53
N LYS A 140 8.20 19.27 -19.67
CA LYS A 140 8.96 18.89 -20.86
C LYS A 140 9.60 20.07 -21.58
N ASP A 141 9.04 21.29 -21.39
CA ASP A 141 9.46 22.47 -22.09
C ASP A 141 10.84 22.96 -21.62
N ILE A 142 11.21 22.63 -20.38
CA ILE A 142 12.53 22.85 -19.81
C ILE A 142 13.62 22.09 -20.57
N ALA A 143 13.31 21.05 -21.31
CA ALA A 143 14.28 20.29 -22.12
C ALA A 143 15.02 21.15 -23.14
N GLN A 144 14.42 22.29 -23.58
CA GLN A 144 15.07 23.25 -24.50
C GLN A 144 16.34 23.93 -23.91
N LEU A 145 16.46 23.94 -22.56
CA LEU A 145 17.55 24.54 -21.81
C LEU A 145 18.74 23.59 -21.58
N VAL A 146 18.58 22.31 -21.87
CA VAL A 146 19.61 21.28 -21.66
C VAL A 146 20.79 21.51 -22.61
N ASN A 147 22.01 21.52 -22.06
CA ASN A 147 23.28 21.65 -22.79
C ASN A 147 24.39 20.91 -22.04
N GLU A 148 25.67 21.10 -22.46
CA GLU A 148 26.82 20.45 -21.82
C GLU A 148 27.00 20.83 -20.33
N ASN A 149 26.52 22.01 -19.92
CA ASN A 149 26.59 22.50 -18.53
C ASN A 149 25.31 22.30 -17.74
N THR A 150 24.19 22.08 -18.41
CA THR A 150 22.83 22.07 -17.80
C THR A 150 22.11 20.78 -18.12
N ILE A 151 21.65 20.08 -17.09
CA ILE A 151 20.81 18.87 -17.20
C ILE A 151 19.43 19.12 -16.59
N LEU A 152 18.42 18.41 -17.11
CA LEU A 152 17.08 18.41 -16.56
C LEU A 152 16.87 17.15 -15.72
N TYR A 153 16.48 17.35 -14.48
CA TYR A 153 16.04 16.30 -13.56
C TYR A 153 14.52 16.33 -13.44
N ARG A 154 13.89 15.26 -13.87
CA ARG A 154 12.43 15.07 -13.79
C ARG A 154 12.11 14.11 -12.65
N PRO A 155 11.53 14.61 -11.54
CA PRO A 155 11.08 13.74 -10.46
C PRO A 155 10.03 12.77 -10.97
N SER A 156 10.10 11.47 -10.58
CA SER A 156 9.16 10.44 -11.02
C SER A 156 7.71 10.85 -10.72
N SER A 157 6.84 10.87 -11.73
CA SER A 157 5.40 10.98 -11.56
C SER A 157 4.82 9.58 -11.30
N GLY A 158 3.92 9.43 -10.32
CA GLY A 158 3.29 8.15 -9.99
C GLY A 158 2.72 7.45 -11.22
N GLY A 159 2.74 6.10 -11.24
CA GLY A 159 2.30 5.26 -12.34
C GLY A 159 3.21 4.03 -12.49
N LYS A 160 3.30 3.42 -13.66
CA LYS A 160 4.16 2.25 -13.92
C LYS A 160 5.65 2.48 -13.65
N ASN A 161 6.11 3.73 -13.62
CA ASN A 161 7.47 4.16 -13.30
C ASN A 161 7.55 4.82 -11.91
N ALA A 162 6.64 4.55 -11.02
CA ALA A 162 6.67 5.08 -9.66
C ALA A 162 7.99 4.68 -8.98
N GLY A 163 8.82 5.68 -8.65
CA GLY A 163 10.09 5.50 -7.97
C GLY A 163 11.36 5.63 -8.82
N VAL A 164 11.28 5.88 -10.13
CA VAL A 164 12.45 6.12 -10.98
C VAL A 164 12.43 7.57 -11.46
N ASP A 165 13.32 8.38 -10.91
CA ASP A 165 13.59 9.73 -11.38
C ASP A 165 14.35 9.68 -12.72
N GLU A 166 14.05 10.59 -13.64
CA GLU A 166 14.70 10.65 -14.95
C GLU A 166 15.63 11.83 -15.02
N VAL A 167 16.83 11.62 -15.55
CA VAL A 167 17.82 12.66 -15.81
C VAL A 167 18.00 12.79 -17.33
N TYR A 168 17.82 13.99 -17.83
CA TYR A 168 17.94 14.32 -19.23
C TYR A 168 19.20 15.15 -19.48
N ASP A 169 20.14 14.57 -20.15
CA ASP A 169 21.28 15.23 -20.81
C ASP A 169 20.94 15.46 -22.30
N VAL A 170 21.89 16.03 -23.04
CA VAL A 170 21.73 16.33 -24.46
C VAL A 170 21.34 15.07 -25.26
N ALA A 171 22.02 13.96 -24.99
CA ALA A 171 21.80 12.71 -25.73
C ALA A 171 20.38 12.16 -25.49
N LYS A 172 19.96 12.15 -24.24
CA LYS A 172 18.63 11.65 -23.86
C LYS A 172 17.49 12.56 -24.33
N VAL A 173 17.68 13.88 -24.35
CA VAL A 173 16.72 14.81 -24.96
C VAL A 173 16.58 14.51 -26.46
N CYS A 174 17.71 14.36 -27.18
CA CYS A 174 17.67 14.07 -28.62
C CYS A 174 17.03 12.72 -28.92
N GLU A 175 17.27 11.69 -28.11
CA GLU A 175 16.70 10.35 -28.27
C GLU A 175 15.18 10.35 -28.03
N ASP A 176 14.72 10.88 -26.88
CA ASP A 176 13.33 10.75 -26.45
C ASP A 176 12.38 11.63 -27.29
N TRP A 177 12.83 12.82 -27.72
CA TRP A 177 12.02 13.71 -28.55
C TRP A 177 12.35 13.65 -30.05
N GLY A 178 13.36 12.88 -30.49
CA GLY A 178 13.68 12.69 -31.89
C GLY A 178 14.22 13.96 -32.56
N VAL A 179 14.81 14.87 -31.79
CA VAL A 179 15.44 16.12 -32.24
C VAL A 179 16.96 15.98 -32.37
N GLN A 180 17.62 16.85 -33.10
CA GLN A 180 19.07 16.80 -33.28
C GLN A 180 19.82 17.63 -32.20
N SER A 181 19.11 18.53 -31.55
CA SER A 181 19.65 19.33 -30.43
C SER A 181 18.47 19.73 -29.49
N PRO A 182 18.72 19.94 -28.19
CA PRO A 182 17.70 20.41 -27.24
C PRO A 182 17.04 21.72 -27.67
N LYS A 183 17.75 22.64 -28.32
CA LYS A 183 17.17 23.90 -28.79
C LYS A 183 16.07 23.73 -29.82
N GLN A 184 16.07 22.62 -30.58
CA GLN A 184 14.97 22.32 -31.53
C GLN A 184 13.64 22.02 -30.83
N MET A 185 13.61 21.85 -29.50
CA MET A 185 12.37 21.77 -28.74
C MET A 185 11.51 23.03 -28.88
N ILE A 186 12.13 24.20 -29.07
CA ILE A 186 11.42 25.47 -29.32
C ILE A 186 10.66 25.40 -30.66
N ASP A 187 11.32 24.90 -31.71
CA ASP A 187 10.70 24.73 -33.03
C ASP A 187 9.63 23.63 -33.00
N TYR A 188 9.90 22.56 -32.27
CA TYR A 188 8.93 21.48 -32.06
C TYR A 188 7.62 21.98 -31.42
N LEU A 189 7.73 22.73 -30.30
CA LEU A 189 6.59 23.32 -29.61
C LEU A 189 5.89 24.39 -30.46
N GLY A 190 6.67 25.19 -31.19
CA GLY A 190 6.13 26.20 -32.10
C GLY A 190 5.29 25.61 -33.21
N MET A 191 5.65 24.39 -33.71
CA MET A 191 4.88 23.71 -34.75
C MET A 191 3.76 22.82 -34.20
N ALA A 192 4.03 22.04 -33.17
CA ALA A 192 3.05 21.11 -32.58
C ALA A 192 2.01 21.83 -31.73
N GLY A 193 2.36 23.00 -31.19
CA GLY A 193 1.59 23.68 -30.16
C GLY A 193 1.64 23.00 -28.81
N ASP A 194 1.06 23.64 -27.81
CA ASP A 194 0.80 23.05 -26.50
C ASP A 194 -0.62 23.35 -26.00
N ALA A 195 -1.42 22.31 -25.85
CA ALA A 195 -2.80 22.46 -25.39
C ALA A 195 -2.89 22.85 -23.90
N SER A 196 -1.89 22.54 -23.07
CA SER A 196 -1.86 22.91 -21.65
C SER A 196 -1.64 24.41 -21.45
N ASP A 197 -0.90 25.04 -22.35
CA ASP A 197 -0.58 26.47 -22.31
C ASP A 197 -1.35 27.30 -23.34
N ASN A 198 -2.26 26.64 -24.07
CA ASN A 198 -3.05 27.21 -25.15
C ASN A 198 -2.17 27.81 -26.27
N ILE A 199 -1.07 27.14 -26.58
CA ILE A 199 -0.19 27.48 -27.70
C ILE A 199 -0.69 26.76 -28.95
N PRO A 200 -1.13 27.49 -30.01
CA PRO A 200 -1.87 26.89 -31.10
C PRO A 200 -1.06 25.99 -32.05
N GLY A 201 0.19 26.34 -32.34
CA GLY A 201 1.02 25.66 -33.35
C GLY A 201 0.46 25.76 -34.78
N PHE A 202 0.92 24.90 -35.67
CA PHE A 202 0.28 24.74 -36.98
C PHE A 202 -0.99 23.88 -36.84
N PRO A 203 -2.17 24.34 -37.25
CA PRO A 203 -3.39 23.57 -37.14
C PRO A 203 -3.30 22.18 -37.78
N GLY A 204 -3.45 21.12 -36.97
CA GLY A 204 -3.40 19.74 -37.41
C GLY A 204 -1.98 19.21 -37.68
N VAL A 205 -0.95 19.88 -37.21
CA VAL A 205 0.40 19.35 -37.07
C VAL A 205 0.60 18.85 -35.64
N GLY A 206 0.58 17.55 -35.48
CA GLY A 206 0.81 16.94 -34.16
C GLY A 206 2.31 16.59 -33.95
N PRO A 207 2.64 16.10 -32.73
CA PRO A 207 4.02 15.78 -32.32
C PRO A 207 4.84 15.01 -33.36
N LYS A 208 4.30 13.90 -33.89
CA LYS A 208 5.02 13.07 -34.87
C LYS A 208 5.34 13.81 -36.16
N THR A 209 4.39 14.63 -36.64
CA THR A 209 4.58 15.41 -37.87
C THR A 209 5.59 16.51 -37.65
N ALA A 210 5.56 17.19 -36.49
CA ALA A 210 6.51 18.23 -36.16
C ALA A 210 7.95 17.67 -36.11
N ILE A 211 8.15 16.50 -35.48
CA ILE A 211 9.44 15.82 -35.44
C ILE A 211 9.94 15.48 -36.84
N GLN A 212 9.10 14.90 -37.69
CA GLN A 212 9.47 14.55 -39.07
C GLN A 212 9.89 15.79 -39.87
N LEU A 213 9.16 16.89 -39.71
CA LEU A 213 9.48 18.14 -40.36
C LEU A 213 10.80 18.75 -39.89
N ILE A 214 11.07 18.70 -38.56
CA ILE A 214 12.35 19.16 -38.00
C ILE A 214 13.51 18.29 -38.51
N GLN A 215 13.33 16.98 -38.54
CA GLN A 215 14.36 16.07 -39.04
C GLN A 215 14.66 16.30 -40.54
N GLN A 216 13.66 16.68 -41.31
CA GLN A 216 13.81 16.93 -42.74
C GLN A 216 14.35 18.31 -43.08
N TYR A 217 13.90 19.36 -42.35
CA TYR A 217 14.17 20.76 -42.72
C TYR A 217 14.97 21.51 -41.64
N GLY A 218 15.32 20.86 -40.55
CA GLY A 218 16.22 21.37 -39.51
C GLY A 218 15.56 22.31 -38.48
N SER A 219 14.60 23.13 -38.88
CA SER A 219 13.90 24.09 -38.01
C SER A 219 12.51 24.44 -38.52
N MET A 220 11.68 25.10 -37.70
CA MET A 220 10.38 25.61 -38.13
C MET A 220 10.52 26.61 -39.28
N GLU A 221 11.47 27.52 -39.27
CA GLU A 221 11.71 28.45 -40.37
C GLU A 221 12.13 27.67 -41.64
N GLY A 222 12.97 26.63 -41.52
CA GLY A 222 13.31 25.75 -42.64
C GLY A 222 12.06 25.05 -43.22
N VAL A 223 11.10 24.65 -42.38
CA VAL A 223 9.82 24.12 -42.87
C VAL A 223 9.01 25.17 -43.63
N ILE A 224 9.01 26.42 -43.13
CA ILE A 224 8.29 27.53 -43.79
C ILE A 224 8.96 27.88 -45.15
N GLU A 225 10.27 27.95 -45.21
CA GLU A 225 11.03 28.22 -46.49
C GLU A 225 10.74 27.13 -47.53
N HIS A 226 10.67 25.88 -47.11
CA HIS A 226 10.38 24.72 -47.98
C HIS A 226 8.91 24.34 -48.04
N ALA A 227 7.97 25.18 -47.55
CA ALA A 227 6.56 24.89 -47.53
C ALA A 227 5.98 24.49 -48.89
N ASN A 228 6.56 24.97 -49.96
CA ASN A 228 6.17 24.63 -51.33
C ASN A 228 6.47 23.19 -51.75
N GLU A 229 7.38 22.51 -51.06
CA GLU A 229 7.74 21.10 -51.27
C GLU A 229 6.78 20.15 -50.59
N LEU A 230 6.06 20.63 -49.58
CA LEU A 230 5.05 19.87 -48.85
C LEU A 230 3.86 19.52 -49.75
N LYS A 231 3.20 18.40 -49.47
CA LYS A 231 2.09 17.89 -50.31
C LYS A 231 0.73 18.01 -49.61
N GLY A 232 -0.30 18.24 -50.39
CA GLY A 232 -1.70 18.21 -49.93
C GLY A 232 -2.02 19.24 -48.84
N LYS A 233 -2.90 18.88 -47.94
CA LYS A 233 -3.39 19.77 -46.86
C LYS A 233 -2.32 20.27 -45.90
N LEU A 234 -1.18 19.58 -45.78
CA LEU A 234 -0.08 20.03 -44.93
C LEU A 234 0.57 21.31 -45.51
N LYS A 235 0.79 21.38 -46.82
CA LYS A 235 1.27 22.59 -47.49
C LYS A 235 0.35 23.79 -47.21
N GLU A 236 -0.96 23.63 -47.44
CA GLU A 236 -1.95 24.70 -47.21
C GLU A 236 -1.89 25.19 -45.77
N ARG A 237 -1.91 24.25 -44.80
CA ARG A 237 -1.88 24.58 -43.36
C ARG A 237 -0.63 25.35 -42.95
N VAL A 238 0.53 24.96 -43.47
CA VAL A 238 1.78 25.66 -43.16
C VAL A 238 1.76 27.06 -43.74
N LEU A 239 1.39 27.22 -45.05
CA LEU A 239 1.41 28.51 -45.70
C LEU A 239 0.38 29.50 -45.11
N GLU A 240 -0.82 29.01 -44.73
CA GLU A 240 -1.88 29.84 -44.18
C GLU A 240 -1.66 30.27 -42.72
N ASN A 241 -0.81 29.56 -41.97
CA ASN A 241 -0.67 29.77 -40.53
C ASN A 241 0.76 30.13 -40.06
N ILE A 242 1.56 30.73 -40.94
CA ILE A 242 2.98 31.10 -40.64
C ILE A 242 3.07 32.01 -39.41
N GLU A 243 2.24 33.06 -39.34
CA GLU A 243 2.26 34.03 -38.25
C GLU A 243 1.81 33.39 -36.92
N ILE A 244 0.85 32.47 -36.96
CA ILE A 244 0.38 31.71 -35.81
C ILE A 244 1.52 30.81 -35.29
N ALA A 245 2.25 30.13 -36.15
CA ALA A 245 3.35 29.27 -35.75
C ALA A 245 4.53 30.08 -35.19
N ARG A 246 4.86 31.22 -35.80
CA ARG A 246 5.89 32.14 -35.25
C ARG A 246 5.52 32.69 -33.88
N MET A 247 4.25 33.05 -33.68
CA MET A 247 3.75 33.43 -32.36
C MET A 247 3.85 32.26 -31.39
N SER A 248 3.44 31.06 -31.80
CA SER A 248 3.53 29.84 -30.98
C SER A 248 4.97 29.52 -30.59
N ARG A 249 5.93 29.63 -31.50
CA ARG A 249 7.36 29.48 -31.23
C ARG A 249 7.85 30.51 -30.22
N TRP A 250 7.44 31.79 -30.39
CA TRP A 250 7.79 32.87 -29.45
C TRP A 250 7.20 32.63 -28.05
N LEU A 251 5.96 32.12 -27.96
CA LEU A 251 5.33 31.76 -26.67
C LEU A 251 6.05 30.58 -25.99
N ALA A 252 6.48 29.60 -26.75
CA ALA A 252 7.17 28.41 -26.25
C ALA A 252 8.65 28.64 -25.87
N GLU A 253 9.26 29.73 -26.37
CA GLU A 253 10.65 30.03 -26.08
C GLU A 253 10.83 30.55 -24.66
N ILE A 254 11.65 29.84 -23.88
CA ILE A 254 12.01 30.23 -22.51
C ILE A 254 13.06 31.32 -22.56
N ARG A 255 12.85 32.41 -21.83
CA ARG A 255 13.80 33.50 -21.74
C ARG A 255 14.99 33.09 -20.85
N THR A 256 16.17 33.56 -21.26
CA THR A 256 17.45 33.30 -20.56
C THR A 256 18.14 34.60 -20.11
N ASP A 257 17.42 35.73 -20.19
CA ASP A 257 17.88 37.05 -19.96
C ASP A 257 16.95 37.90 -19.05
N ALA A 258 16.15 37.24 -18.21
CA ALA A 258 15.34 37.91 -17.22
C ALA A 258 16.24 38.76 -16.28
N PRO A 259 15.80 40.00 -15.91
CA PRO A 259 16.64 40.93 -15.15
C PRO A 259 16.74 40.52 -13.67
N LEU A 260 17.47 39.43 -13.42
CA LEU A 260 17.79 38.94 -12.08
C LEU A 260 19.07 39.61 -11.57
N ASP A 261 18.98 40.37 -10.49
CA ASP A 261 20.14 40.92 -9.79
C ASP A 261 20.55 39.97 -8.65
N ILE A 262 21.23 38.87 -9.03
CA ILE A 262 21.66 37.83 -8.11
C ILE A 262 23.06 37.31 -8.47
N THR A 263 23.87 37.01 -7.46
CA THR A 263 25.20 36.44 -7.61
C THR A 263 25.24 34.96 -7.24
N LEU A 264 26.30 34.25 -7.60
CA LEU A 264 26.50 32.87 -7.22
C LEU A 264 26.56 32.71 -5.70
N ASP A 265 27.17 33.66 -4.99
CA ASP A 265 27.27 33.61 -3.52
C ASP A 265 25.89 33.76 -2.82
N ASP A 266 24.95 34.43 -3.46
CA ASP A 266 23.57 34.52 -2.92
C ASP A 266 22.85 33.18 -2.96
N LEU A 267 23.18 32.31 -3.92
CA LEU A 267 22.61 30.99 -4.10
C LEU A 267 23.30 29.91 -3.28
N LYS A 268 24.40 30.22 -2.61
CA LYS A 268 25.15 29.27 -1.81
C LYS A 268 24.32 28.73 -0.68
N ILE A 269 24.30 27.41 -0.50
CA ILE A 269 23.61 26.76 0.60
C ILE A 269 24.28 27.20 1.91
N LYS A 270 23.48 27.72 2.82
CA LYS A 270 23.87 28.21 4.16
C LYS A 270 23.22 27.34 5.21
N ASP A 271 23.75 27.41 6.44
CA ASP A 271 23.11 26.76 7.58
C ASP A 271 21.71 27.32 7.79
N PHE A 272 20.78 26.45 8.08
CA PHE A 272 19.39 26.80 8.36
C PHE A 272 19.18 27.17 9.83
N ASP A 273 18.11 27.90 10.10
CA ASP A 273 17.68 28.25 11.46
C ASP A 273 16.90 27.05 12.07
N GLU A 274 17.62 26.25 12.86
CA GLU A 274 17.06 25.01 13.42
C GLU A 274 15.87 25.27 14.34
N GLU A 275 15.90 26.32 15.14
CA GLU A 275 14.78 26.64 16.04
C GLU A 275 13.51 27.01 15.27
N LYS A 276 13.64 27.85 14.24
CA LYS A 276 12.51 28.15 13.37
C LYS A 276 12.05 26.94 12.58
N LEU A 277 12.97 26.07 12.14
CA LEU A 277 12.61 24.81 11.49
C LEU A 277 11.83 23.90 12.44
N LYS A 278 12.22 23.85 13.72
CA LYS A 278 11.50 23.11 14.75
C LYS A 278 10.06 23.61 14.88
N LEU A 279 9.87 24.92 15.05
CA LEU A 279 8.55 25.53 15.17
C LEU A 279 7.68 25.32 13.90
N PHE A 280 8.29 25.45 12.74
CA PHE A 280 7.61 25.17 11.47
C PHE A 280 7.15 23.73 11.37
N CYS A 281 8.03 22.79 11.67
CA CYS A 281 7.71 21.36 11.63
C CYS A 281 6.71 20.94 12.72
N GLN A 282 6.69 21.61 13.87
CA GLN A 282 5.63 21.42 14.88
C GLN A 282 4.27 21.95 14.38
N LYS A 283 4.25 23.19 13.86
CA LYS A 283 3.02 23.82 13.32
C LYS A 283 2.35 23.00 12.22
N TYR A 284 3.15 22.40 11.36
CA TYR A 284 2.68 21.64 10.20
C TYR A 284 2.78 20.11 10.36
N GLU A 285 3.11 19.64 11.57
CA GLU A 285 3.26 18.20 11.91
C GLU A 285 4.19 17.43 10.96
N LEU A 286 5.35 18.04 10.67
CA LEU A 286 6.36 17.51 9.74
C LEU A 286 7.56 16.89 10.50
N ALA A 287 7.33 16.14 11.57
CA ALA A 287 8.37 15.57 12.42
C ALA A 287 9.44 14.77 11.65
N GLY A 288 9.03 14.00 10.65
CA GLY A 288 9.95 13.23 9.81
C GLY A 288 10.88 14.09 8.93
N ILE A 289 10.48 15.32 8.55
CA ILE A 289 11.33 16.26 7.83
C ILE A 289 12.37 16.85 8.77
N TYR A 290 11.94 17.28 9.95
CA TYR A 290 12.85 17.82 10.97
C TYR A 290 13.91 16.81 11.34
N SER A 291 13.49 15.59 11.70
CA SER A 291 14.41 14.52 12.10
C SER A 291 15.47 14.19 11.03
N LYS A 292 15.07 14.16 9.76
CA LYS A 292 15.99 13.86 8.65
C LYS A 292 16.93 15.01 8.31
N LEU A 293 16.54 16.27 8.56
CA LEU A 293 17.39 17.43 8.32
C LEU A 293 18.40 17.68 9.44
N THR A 294 18.00 17.46 10.69
CA THR A 294 18.80 17.82 11.87
C THR A 294 19.46 16.62 12.54
N GLY A 295 18.98 15.40 12.29
CA GLY A 295 19.31 14.22 13.09
C GLY A 295 18.56 14.17 14.44
N HIS A 296 17.79 15.21 14.78
CA HIS A 296 17.03 15.32 16.02
C HIS A 296 15.56 14.95 15.79
N ILE A 297 14.89 14.40 16.80
CA ILE A 297 13.50 13.99 16.72
C ILE A 297 12.58 15.13 17.15
N LEU A 298 11.55 15.45 16.36
CA LEU A 298 10.56 16.46 16.65
C LEU A 298 9.30 15.85 17.28
N ASN A 299 8.90 16.34 18.47
CA ASN A 299 7.62 15.98 19.08
C ASN A 299 6.46 16.81 18.57
N THR A 300 5.39 16.12 18.15
CA THR A 300 4.13 16.74 17.71
C THR A 300 2.95 16.36 18.62
N ALA A 301 3.18 16.06 19.89
CA ALA A 301 2.09 15.74 20.81
C ALA A 301 1.37 17.01 21.27
N THR A 302 0.22 17.33 20.69
CA THR A 302 -0.76 18.23 21.29
C THR A 302 -1.61 17.46 22.30
N LYS A 303 -1.44 17.76 23.60
CA LYS A 303 -2.39 17.35 24.65
C LYS A 303 -3.78 17.91 24.32
N SER A 304 -4.77 17.04 24.19
CA SER A 304 -6.17 17.41 24.34
C SER A 304 -6.39 17.71 25.82
N SER A 305 -6.30 18.98 26.19
CA SER A 305 -6.77 19.43 27.51
C SER A 305 -8.22 19.83 27.40
N ASP A 306 -9.02 19.30 28.32
CA ASP A 306 -10.41 19.62 28.58
C ASP A 306 -10.71 21.13 28.50
N VAL A 307 -11.70 21.48 27.69
CA VAL A 307 -12.37 22.77 27.77
C VAL A 307 -13.78 22.52 28.23
N ASN A 308 -13.98 22.67 29.52
CA ASN A 308 -15.32 23.02 30.03
C ASN A 308 -15.34 24.47 30.50
N ALA A 309 -16.24 25.18 29.86
CA ALA A 309 -16.92 26.43 30.14
C ALA A 309 -16.66 27.12 31.50
N ASP A 310 -16.41 28.41 31.51
CA ASP A 310 -17.43 29.44 31.72
C ASP A 310 -16.80 30.82 31.59
N ALA A 311 -17.55 31.69 30.95
CA ALA A 311 -17.22 33.09 30.76
C ALA A 311 -17.45 33.85 32.05
N SER A 312 -16.49 34.67 32.48
CA SER A 312 -16.70 36.07 32.94
C SER A 312 -15.41 36.67 33.50
N ASP A 313 -15.16 37.90 33.05
CA ASP A 313 -14.40 38.99 33.66
C ASP A 313 -12.86 38.94 33.78
N SER A 314 -12.27 39.83 32.98
CA SER A 314 -10.92 40.41 33.20
C SER A 314 -10.85 41.22 34.48
N PRO A 315 -9.70 41.48 35.09
CA PRO A 315 -8.70 42.39 34.55
C PRO A 315 -7.21 42.01 34.79
N ALA A 316 -6.38 42.74 34.07
CA ALA A 316 -4.91 42.71 33.98
C ALA A 316 -4.15 42.83 35.33
N ALA A 317 -2.94 42.18 35.36
CA ALA A 317 -1.65 42.74 35.76
C ALA A 317 -0.55 41.70 35.84
N ASP A 318 0.50 42.00 35.10
CA ASP A 318 1.96 41.93 35.34
C ASP A 318 2.75 40.61 35.43
N PRO A 319 3.94 40.62 34.84
CA PRO A 319 4.71 39.44 34.52
C PRO A 319 5.81 39.17 35.53
N ALA A 320 6.01 37.95 35.89
CA ALA A 320 7.27 37.32 36.28
C ALA A 320 7.03 35.98 36.97
N THR A 321 7.19 34.89 36.30
CA THR A 321 7.73 33.68 36.91
C THR A 321 8.28 32.80 35.79
N GLU A 322 9.50 32.36 36.01
CA GLU A 322 10.42 31.65 35.15
C GLU A 322 9.80 30.48 34.41
N ALA A 323 10.07 30.45 33.08
CA ALA A 323 9.79 29.34 32.21
C ALA A 323 10.60 28.13 32.64
N ALA A 324 9.92 27.06 33.07
CA ALA A 324 10.51 25.74 33.05
C ALA A 324 10.62 25.32 31.58
N GLU A 325 11.82 25.08 31.11
CA GLU A 325 12.15 24.54 29.81
C GLU A 325 11.44 23.17 29.66
N ASP A 326 10.39 23.08 28.88
CA ASP A 326 9.82 21.82 28.41
C ASP A 326 10.79 21.23 27.36
N ALA A 327 11.69 20.38 27.80
CA ALA A 327 12.54 19.59 26.94
C ALA A 327 11.68 18.67 26.05
N ALA A 328 11.97 18.64 24.74
CA ALA A 328 11.36 17.70 23.81
C ALA A 328 11.50 16.26 24.36
N PRO A 329 10.50 15.35 24.19
CA PRO A 329 10.66 13.98 24.64
C PRO A 329 11.81 13.36 23.85
N VAL A 330 12.84 13.07 24.57
CA VAL A 330 13.95 12.24 24.14
C VAL A 330 13.40 10.82 24.18
N TYR A 331 13.30 10.16 23.01
CA TYR A 331 13.01 8.72 23.02
C TYR A 331 14.20 7.99 23.61
N ASP A 332 13.92 7.07 24.47
CA ASP A 332 14.91 6.11 24.90
C ASP A 332 15.33 5.20 23.74
N THR A 333 16.54 4.70 23.82
CA THR A 333 17.13 3.77 22.84
C THR A 333 17.92 2.71 23.59
N VAL A 334 18.37 1.69 22.91
CA VAL A 334 19.24 0.66 23.48
C VAL A 334 20.45 1.25 24.19
N SER A 335 20.97 2.39 23.71
CA SER A 335 22.13 3.04 24.33
C SER A 335 21.80 3.90 25.56
N THR A 336 20.55 4.30 25.77
CA THR A 336 20.14 5.17 26.90
C THR A 336 19.52 4.41 28.06
N VAL A 337 18.92 3.24 27.79
CA VAL A 337 18.25 2.41 28.80
C VAL A 337 19.17 1.31 29.29
N PRO A 338 19.41 1.20 30.62
CA PRO A 338 20.16 0.08 31.17
C PRO A 338 19.45 -1.26 30.89
N HIS A 339 20.10 -2.16 30.21
CA HIS A 339 19.58 -3.47 29.86
C HIS A 339 20.62 -4.58 30.05
N LYS A 340 20.17 -5.84 29.97
CA LYS A 340 20.99 -7.04 30.05
C LYS A 340 20.60 -7.98 28.90
N TYR A 341 21.32 -7.88 27.81
CA TYR A 341 21.14 -8.75 26.66
C TYR A 341 22.27 -9.78 26.62
N TYR A 342 21.91 -11.04 26.49
CA TYR A 342 22.82 -12.17 26.53
C TYR A 342 22.82 -12.89 25.19
N THR A 343 24.01 -13.13 24.63
CA THR A 343 24.16 -13.94 23.41
C THR A 343 24.52 -15.36 23.82
N ILE A 344 23.75 -16.34 23.35
CA ILE A 344 23.92 -17.76 23.64
C ILE A 344 24.36 -18.46 22.33
N THR A 345 25.57 -19.03 22.34
CA THR A 345 26.18 -19.73 21.21
C THR A 345 26.50 -21.20 21.50
N THR A 346 26.32 -21.64 22.75
CA THR A 346 26.69 -22.98 23.21
C THR A 346 25.58 -23.61 24.06
N ARG A 347 25.65 -24.93 24.24
CA ARG A 347 24.64 -25.77 24.85
C ARG A 347 24.34 -25.41 26.32
N LYS A 348 25.34 -25.24 27.17
CA LYS A 348 25.13 -25.07 28.61
C LYS A 348 24.32 -23.80 28.95
N PRO A 349 24.62 -22.60 28.43
CA PRO A 349 23.78 -21.42 28.67
C PRO A 349 22.34 -21.60 28.11
N LEU A 350 22.16 -22.40 27.05
CA LEU A 350 20.84 -22.72 26.50
C LEU A 350 20.02 -23.59 27.47
N GLU A 351 20.63 -24.58 28.09
CA GLU A 351 20.00 -25.41 29.14
C GLU A 351 19.64 -24.58 30.37
N GLU A 352 20.50 -23.63 30.79
CA GLU A 352 20.19 -22.68 31.85
C GLU A 352 19.01 -21.78 31.53
N LEU A 353 18.90 -21.31 30.27
CA LEU A 353 17.74 -20.55 29.82
C LEU A 353 16.48 -21.42 29.81
N ALA A 354 16.53 -22.66 29.33
CA ALA A 354 15.38 -23.57 29.34
C ALA A 354 14.86 -23.81 30.77
N ALA A 355 15.75 -23.92 31.73
CA ALA A 355 15.35 -24.04 33.15
C ALA A 355 14.60 -22.77 33.63
N LYS A 356 15.06 -21.58 33.25
CA LYS A 356 14.36 -20.31 33.57
C LYS A 356 12.98 -20.23 32.88
N LEU A 357 12.86 -20.64 31.61
CA LEU A 357 11.59 -20.64 30.87
C LEU A 357 10.57 -21.58 31.50
N ASN A 358 10.97 -22.70 32.04
CA ASN A 358 10.07 -23.63 32.73
C ASN A 358 9.58 -23.10 34.08
N ALA A 359 10.20 -22.06 34.62
CA ALA A 359 9.86 -21.45 35.92
C ALA A 359 8.95 -20.23 35.82
N VAL A 360 8.68 -19.74 34.60
CA VAL A 360 7.82 -18.56 34.36
C VAL A 360 6.46 -18.97 33.82
N SER A 361 5.45 -18.10 34.00
CA SER A 361 4.10 -18.29 33.48
C SER A 361 3.93 -17.77 32.03
N CYS A 362 4.83 -16.88 31.58
CA CYS A 362 4.82 -16.27 30.25
C CYS A 362 6.25 -15.91 29.83
N PHE A 363 6.54 -15.99 28.54
CA PHE A 363 7.74 -15.40 27.94
C PHE A 363 7.44 -14.90 26.53
N THR A 364 8.19 -13.90 26.11
CA THR A 364 8.16 -13.33 24.76
C THR A 364 9.24 -13.98 23.90
N PHE A 365 8.97 -14.18 22.62
CA PHE A 365 9.98 -14.63 21.66
C PHE A 365 9.79 -13.96 20.31
N ASP A 366 10.88 -13.89 19.55
CA ASP A 366 10.94 -13.40 18.18
C ASP A 366 11.99 -14.21 17.41
N THR A 367 11.90 -14.29 16.08
CA THR A 367 12.79 -15.09 15.22
C THR A 367 13.47 -14.27 14.14
N GLU A 368 14.80 -14.39 14.05
CA GLU A 368 15.57 -13.85 12.96
C GLU A 368 15.73 -14.88 11.85
N THR A 369 15.51 -14.44 10.61
CA THR A 369 15.39 -15.36 9.46
C THR A 369 16.12 -14.86 8.22
N THR A 370 16.39 -15.78 7.28
CA THR A 370 16.98 -15.45 5.98
C THR A 370 15.99 -14.87 4.97
N SER A 371 14.69 -14.94 5.24
CA SER A 371 13.62 -14.52 4.32
C SER A 371 12.31 -14.23 5.06
N VAL A 372 11.49 -13.33 4.52
CA VAL A 372 10.12 -13.09 4.99
C VAL A 372 9.10 -14.13 4.49
N ASP A 373 9.46 -14.98 3.53
CA ASP A 373 8.63 -16.13 3.12
C ASP A 373 8.88 -17.30 4.07
N THR A 374 7.96 -17.54 4.97
CA THR A 374 8.04 -18.55 6.03
C THR A 374 8.28 -19.97 5.54
N ARG A 375 8.00 -20.28 4.26
CA ARG A 375 8.17 -21.63 3.69
C ARG A 375 9.61 -21.93 3.29
N VAL A 376 10.40 -20.92 2.96
CA VAL A 376 11.80 -21.04 2.53
C VAL A 376 12.77 -20.42 3.50
N ALA A 377 12.29 -19.67 4.47
CA ALA A 377 13.08 -19.02 5.49
C ALA A 377 13.78 -20.04 6.38
N LYS A 378 15.08 -19.81 6.61
CA LYS A 378 15.88 -20.56 7.59
C LYS A 378 16.00 -19.74 8.86
N LEU A 379 15.94 -20.39 10.00
CA LEU A 379 16.15 -19.74 11.29
C LEU A 379 17.61 -19.31 11.41
N VAL A 380 17.84 -18.02 11.62
CA VAL A 380 19.16 -17.41 11.89
C VAL A 380 19.43 -17.42 13.38
N GLY A 381 18.46 -17.01 14.16
CA GLY A 381 18.50 -17.03 15.62
C GLY A 381 17.10 -16.86 16.21
N LEU A 382 17.03 -17.04 17.52
CA LEU A 382 15.81 -16.93 18.32
C LEU A 382 16.09 -15.98 19.48
N SER A 383 15.30 -14.97 19.67
CA SER A 383 15.37 -14.09 20.82
C SER A 383 14.25 -14.36 21.81
N ILE A 384 14.54 -14.25 23.11
CA ILE A 384 13.59 -14.52 24.19
C ILE A 384 13.74 -13.47 25.29
N ALA A 385 12.62 -12.90 25.73
CA ALA A 385 12.56 -12.03 26.90
C ALA A 385 11.58 -12.60 27.94
N ILE A 386 11.98 -12.53 29.24
CA ILE A 386 11.18 -13.03 30.36
C ILE A 386 10.79 -11.93 31.35
N LYS A 387 11.43 -10.80 31.26
CA LYS A 387 11.10 -9.58 31.99
C LYS A 387 11.68 -8.36 31.27
N PRO A 388 11.10 -7.17 31.45
CA PRO A 388 11.61 -5.95 30.83
C PRO A 388 13.11 -5.74 31.09
N HIS A 389 13.82 -5.31 30.02
CA HIS A 389 15.26 -5.02 29.99
C HIS A 389 16.17 -6.24 30.24
N GLU A 390 15.67 -7.46 30.08
CA GLU A 390 16.47 -8.68 30.07
C GLU A 390 16.01 -9.63 28.94
N ALA A 391 16.89 -9.82 27.95
CA ALA A 391 16.62 -10.68 26.82
C ALA A 391 17.83 -11.57 26.47
N TYR A 392 17.54 -12.63 25.72
CA TYR A 392 18.50 -13.66 25.35
C TYR A 392 18.40 -13.88 23.84
N TYR A 393 19.52 -13.75 23.11
CA TYR A 393 19.61 -14.13 21.71
C TYR A 393 20.32 -15.46 21.56
N ILE A 394 19.67 -16.44 20.98
CA ILE A 394 20.15 -17.77 20.68
C ILE A 394 20.62 -17.79 19.23
N ALA A 395 21.95 -17.73 19.02
CA ALA A 395 22.54 -17.62 17.69
C ALA A 395 22.78 -19.01 17.07
N ILE A 396 22.18 -19.26 15.91
CA ILE A 396 22.30 -20.55 15.20
C ILE A 396 23.13 -20.35 13.93
N ARG A 397 22.88 -19.27 13.16
CA ARG A 397 23.59 -18.95 11.92
C ARG A 397 24.17 -17.55 12.00
N TYR A 398 25.48 -17.42 11.79
CA TYR A 398 26.17 -16.13 11.77
C TYR A 398 27.52 -16.27 11.05
N PRO A 399 28.15 -15.19 10.55
CA PRO A 399 29.47 -15.26 9.92
C PRO A 399 30.51 -15.89 10.84
N GLY A 400 31.15 -16.95 10.39
CA GLY A 400 32.14 -17.70 11.16
C GLY A 400 31.56 -18.80 12.06
N ALA A 401 30.26 -19.05 12.04
CA ALA A 401 29.65 -20.20 12.68
C ALA A 401 30.23 -21.51 12.10
N PRO A 402 30.53 -22.54 12.94
CA PRO A 402 30.93 -23.83 12.43
C PRO A 402 29.88 -24.44 11.52
N GLU A 403 30.29 -24.99 10.38
CA GLU A 403 29.37 -25.73 9.54
C GLU A 403 28.84 -26.98 10.26
N PRO A 404 27.55 -27.29 10.19
CA PRO A 404 27.00 -28.50 10.77
C PRO A 404 27.68 -29.71 10.12
N VAL A 405 28.28 -30.56 10.95
CA VAL A 405 28.89 -31.82 10.48
C VAL A 405 27.76 -32.67 9.90
N SER A 406 27.69 -32.78 8.58
CA SER A 406 26.76 -33.68 7.92
C SER A 406 27.08 -35.10 8.38
N GLY A 407 26.20 -35.68 9.20
CA GLY A 407 26.28 -37.09 9.58
C GLY A 407 26.25 -37.95 8.33
N PRO A 408 26.73 -39.20 8.41
CA PRO A 408 26.86 -40.07 7.24
C PRO A 408 25.49 -40.25 6.59
N VAL A 409 25.38 -39.80 5.34
CA VAL A 409 24.22 -40.03 4.48
C VAL A 409 24.06 -41.54 4.38
N GLN A 410 22.98 -42.09 4.93
CA GLN A 410 22.56 -43.47 4.78
C GLN A 410 22.40 -43.73 3.27
N GLY A 411 23.26 -44.57 2.71
CA GLY A 411 23.42 -44.82 1.31
C GLY A 411 22.10 -45.23 0.65
N ASP A 412 21.79 -44.52 -0.41
CA ASP A 412 20.69 -44.81 -1.31
C ASP A 412 20.89 -46.15 -2.02
N LEU A 413 19.99 -47.09 -1.78
CA LEU A 413 20.06 -48.46 -2.28
C LEU A 413 19.43 -48.59 -3.68
N PHE A 414 19.46 -47.57 -4.52
CA PHE A 414 19.07 -47.65 -5.93
C PHE A 414 19.94 -46.77 -6.83
N ALA A 415 21.18 -47.17 -7.01
CA ALA A 415 22.00 -46.68 -8.11
C ALA A 415 21.94 -47.67 -9.27
N GLY A 416 21.33 -47.29 -10.35
CA GLY A 416 21.40 -48.03 -11.62
C GLY A 416 20.27 -47.67 -12.56
N PHE A 417 20.47 -46.61 -13.35
CA PHE A 417 20.07 -46.55 -14.74
C PHE A 417 20.67 -45.30 -15.40
N ASP A 418 21.59 -45.51 -16.30
CA ASP A 418 22.30 -44.54 -17.14
C ASP A 418 21.35 -43.76 -18.06
N ALA A 419 21.56 -42.45 -18.16
CA ALA A 419 21.23 -41.67 -19.35
C ALA A 419 22.27 -40.55 -19.55
N PRO A 420 22.69 -40.24 -20.81
CA PRO A 420 23.96 -39.61 -21.11
C PRO A 420 23.97 -38.08 -20.96
N ALA A 421 25.10 -37.60 -20.48
CA ALA A 421 25.41 -36.20 -20.25
C ALA A 421 25.48 -35.36 -21.54
N ALA A 422 24.83 -34.20 -21.52
CA ALA A 422 25.08 -33.13 -22.48
C ALA A 422 26.20 -32.21 -21.97
N LYS A 423 27.20 -31.99 -22.87
CA LYS A 423 28.40 -31.22 -22.60
C LYS A 423 28.12 -29.71 -22.51
N PRO A 424 28.78 -28.94 -21.62
CA PRO A 424 28.77 -27.50 -21.67
C PRO A 424 29.70 -26.95 -22.76
N VAL A 425 29.25 -25.96 -23.48
CA VAL A 425 30.04 -25.19 -24.46
C VAL A 425 30.91 -24.19 -23.72
N GLN A 426 32.22 -24.31 -23.90
CA GLN A 426 33.22 -23.32 -23.47
C GLN A 426 33.20 -22.13 -24.44
N CYS A 427 33.19 -20.91 -23.92
CA CYS A 427 33.70 -19.74 -24.61
C CYS A 427 34.95 -19.26 -23.89
N GLU A 428 36.07 -19.47 -24.54
CA GLU A 428 37.36 -18.85 -24.24
C GLU A 428 37.34 -17.40 -24.73
N LEU A 429 37.89 -16.46 -23.99
CA LEU A 429 38.86 -15.47 -24.48
C LEU A 429 39.34 -14.54 -23.38
N PHE A 430 40.64 -14.48 -23.31
CA PHE A 430 41.63 -13.53 -22.81
C PHE A 430 42.37 -13.92 -21.53
N ASP A 431 43.56 -14.52 -21.78
CA ASP A 431 44.77 -14.47 -20.96
C ASP A 431 45.35 -13.05 -20.95
N ASP A 432 45.80 -12.56 -19.86
CA ASP A 432 47.20 -12.16 -19.58
C ASP A 432 47.24 -11.20 -18.37
N PHE A 433 47.97 -11.54 -17.34
CA PHE A 433 48.98 -10.76 -16.62
C PHE A 433 49.25 -11.29 -15.19
N GLY A 434 50.43 -11.81 -15.02
CA GLY A 434 51.30 -11.46 -13.89
C GLY A 434 51.21 -12.33 -12.63
N SER A 435 52.10 -13.32 -12.60
CA SER A 435 52.49 -14.07 -11.42
C SER A 435 53.09 -13.24 -10.28
N PHE A 436 52.59 -13.39 -9.05
CA PHE A 436 53.39 -13.17 -7.83
C PHE A 436 53.21 -14.38 -6.91
N ALA A 437 54.34 -14.96 -6.52
CA ALA A 437 54.45 -16.08 -5.63
C ALA A 437 54.14 -15.71 -4.18
N PRO A 438 53.57 -16.61 -3.36
CA PRO A 438 53.36 -16.35 -1.94
C PRO A 438 54.66 -16.65 -1.15
N SER A 439 55.00 -15.75 -0.26
CA SER A 439 56.05 -15.92 0.74
C SER A 439 55.50 -16.76 1.93
N ASP A 440 56.13 -17.87 2.18
CA ASP A 440 55.96 -18.66 3.41
C ASP A 440 56.31 -17.85 4.66
N THR A 441 55.31 -17.75 5.54
CA THR A 441 55.55 -17.51 6.96
C THR A 441 54.78 -18.57 7.75
N GLN A 442 55.47 -19.58 8.19
CA GLN A 442 54.98 -20.56 9.16
C GLN A 442 54.75 -19.84 10.49
N ALA A 443 53.51 -19.71 10.95
CA ALA A 443 53.18 -19.43 12.32
C ALA A 443 53.00 -20.75 13.07
N GLU A 444 53.87 -20.97 14.07
CA GLU A 444 53.83 -22.11 14.98
C GLU A 444 52.52 -22.19 15.74
N ALA A 445 51.79 -23.31 15.56
CA ALA A 445 50.62 -23.62 16.36
C ALA A 445 51.00 -23.92 17.82
N LYS A 446 50.54 -23.12 18.75
CA LYS A 446 50.55 -23.44 20.17
C LYS A 446 49.53 -24.57 20.44
N PRO A 447 49.85 -25.54 21.30
CA PRO A 447 48.93 -26.62 21.64
C PRO A 447 47.73 -26.06 22.41
N VAL A 448 46.55 -26.34 21.86
CA VAL A 448 45.27 -26.08 22.54
C VAL A 448 45.09 -27.13 23.63
N ASN A 449 44.97 -26.68 24.84
CA ASN A 449 44.56 -27.49 25.97
C ASN A 449 43.16 -28.06 25.75
N ASP A 450 42.99 -29.35 25.84
CA ASP A 450 41.73 -30.06 25.96
C ASP A 450 40.96 -29.63 27.24
N SER A 451 40.11 -28.64 27.12
CA SER A 451 38.98 -28.41 28.02
C SER A 451 37.70 -28.50 27.16
N ALA A 452 36.76 -29.32 27.57
CA ALA A 452 35.48 -29.70 26.96
C ALA A 452 34.97 -28.68 25.95
N THR A 453 34.96 -29.04 24.66
CA THR A 453 34.38 -28.28 23.58
C THR A 453 32.90 -28.07 23.90
N ASP A 454 32.51 -26.86 24.27
CA ASP A 454 31.12 -26.46 24.41
C ASP A 454 30.45 -26.71 23.04
N GLU A 455 29.44 -27.59 23.01
CA GLU A 455 28.76 -28.02 21.80
C GLU A 455 28.05 -26.81 21.15
N HIS A 456 28.40 -26.50 19.91
CA HIS A 456 27.83 -25.39 19.17
C HIS A 456 26.33 -25.61 18.87
N LEU A 457 25.54 -24.52 18.81
CA LEU A 457 24.09 -24.61 18.62
C LEU A 457 23.72 -24.98 17.18
N THR A 458 22.91 -26.01 17.06
CA THR A 458 22.24 -26.42 15.83
C THR A 458 20.72 -26.32 16.01
N GLU A 459 19.96 -26.25 14.91
CA GLU A 459 18.49 -26.29 15.00
C GLU A 459 17.97 -27.49 15.77
N GLU A 460 18.63 -28.66 15.61
CA GLU A 460 18.26 -29.89 16.31
C GLU A 460 18.53 -29.82 17.82
N LEU A 461 19.65 -29.22 18.21
CA LEU A 461 19.98 -29.04 19.63
C LEU A 461 19.02 -28.02 20.27
N VAL A 462 18.73 -26.90 19.60
CA VAL A 462 17.76 -25.89 20.04
C VAL A 462 16.38 -26.51 20.19
N ARG A 463 15.91 -27.29 19.20
CA ARG A 463 14.66 -28.05 19.29
C ARG A 463 14.62 -28.98 20.48
N SER A 464 15.70 -29.75 20.72
CA SER A 464 15.73 -30.74 21.81
C SER A 464 15.66 -30.10 23.19
N ILE A 465 16.25 -28.91 23.36
CA ILE A 465 16.33 -28.21 24.66
C ILE A 465 15.14 -27.26 24.89
N LEU A 466 14.81 -26.42 23.89
CA LEU A 466 13.76 -25.43 24.04
C LEU A 466 12.38 -25.92 23.61
N GLY A 467 12.30 -26.93 22.73
CA GLY A 467 11.03 -27.49 22.28
C GLY A 467 10.06 -27.78 23.42
N PRO A 468 10.44 -28.47 24.50
CA PRO A 468 9.57 -28.72 25.65
C PRO A 468 9.03 -27.45 26.31
N CYS A 469 9.77 -26.32 26.30
CA CYS A 469 9.30 -25.05 26.86
C CYS A 469 8.22 -24.41 25.98
N PHE A 470 8.43 -24.44 24.66
CA PHE A 470 7.45 -23.94 23.70
C PHE A 470 6.19 -24.80 23.63
N GLU A 471 6.32 -26.11 23.75
CA GLU A 471 5.21 -27.07 23.70
C GLU A 471 4.42 -27.16 25.00
N ASN A 472 4.91 -26.59 26.09
CA ASN A 472 4.24 -26.60 27.39
C ASN A 472 2.95 -25.76 27.35
N PRO A 473 1.75 -26.38 27.48
CA PRO A 473 0.50 -25.65 27.40
C PRO A 473 0.19 -24.75 28.60
N ALA A 474 0.93 -24.91 29.71
CA ALA A 474 0.76 -24.09 30.92
C ALA A 474 1.50 -22.74 30.83
N ILE A 475 2.45 -22.59 29.91
CA ILE A 475 3.22 -21.37 29.74
C ILE A 475 2.63 -20.56 28.59
N ALA A 476 2.28 -19.31 28.84
CA ALA A 476 1.85 -18.39 27.80
C ALA A 476 3.04 -17.91 26.95
N LYS A 477 2.81 -17.66 25.68
CA LYS A 477 3.79 -17.11 24.75
C LYS A 477 3.27 -15.81 24.18
N THR A 478 4.12 -14.82 24.10
CA THR A 478 3.81 -13.53 23.51
C THR A 478 4.85 -13.14 22.46
N GLY A 479 4.50 -12.26 21.56
CA GLY A 479 5.38 -11.74 20.52
C GLY A 479 4.75 -10.55 19.79
N HIS A 480 5.35 -10.15 18.71
CA HIS A 480 4.80 -9.17 17.77
C HIS A 480 4.67 -9.77 16.39
N ASN A 481 3.46 -10.02 15.88
CA ASN A 481 3.19 -10.86 14.72
C ASN A 481 3.62 -12.33 14.94
N ILE A 482 3.36 -12.83 16.15
CA ILE A 482 3.78 -14.14 16.67
C ILE A 482 3.49 -15.32 15.73
N LYS A 483 2.48 -15.22 14.87
CA LYS A 483 2.12 -16.25 13.88
C LYS A 483 3.26 -16.51 12.90
N PHE A 484 4.02 -15.49 12.50
CA PHE A 484 5.21 -15.62 11.66
C PHE A 484 6.25 -16.51 12.35
N ASP A 485 6.55 -16.22 13.59
CA ASP A 485 7.56 -16.95 14.40
C ASP A 485 7.14 -18.39 14.65
N MET A 486 5.84 -18.62 14.86
CA MET A 486 5.30 -19.98 14.95
C MET A 486 5.55 -20.80 13.69
N HIS A 487 5.46 -20.20 12.50
CA HIS A 487 5.78 -20.88 11.24
C HIS A 487 7.26 -21.26 11.18
N ILE A 488 8.14 -20.34 11.56
CA ILE A 488 9.59 -20.57 11.56
C ILE A 488 9.97 -21.70 12.53
N LEU A 489 9.45 -21.64 13.77
CA LEU A 489 9.70 -22.69 14.77
C LEU A 489 9.12 -24.04 14.32
N SER A 490 7.96 -24.05 13.68
CA SER A 490 7.38 -25.27 13.13
C SER A 490 8.23 -25.90 12.02
N ASN A 491 8.97 -25.11 11.24
CA ASN A 491 9.87 -25.64 10.21
C ASN A 491 11.05 -26.45 10.79
N ILE A 492 11.48 -26.13 12.01
CA ILE A 492 12.49 -26.88 12.74
C ILE A 492 11.91 -27.91 13.70
N GLY A 493 10.57 -28.13 13.67
CA GLY A 493 9.88 -29.16 14.45
C GLY A 493 9.54 -28.77 15.88
N ILE A 494 9.49 -27.48 16.22
CA ILE A 494 8.99 -26.94 17.49
C ILE A 494 7.54 -26.50 17.31
N ASN A 495 6.60 -27.08 18.12
CA ASN A 495 5.20 -26.67 18.13
C ASN A 495 4.94 -25.72 19.30
N VAL A 496 4.54 -24.49 19.02
CA VAL A 496 4.22 -23.51 20.06
C VAL A 496 2.82 -23.81 20.61
N ASN A 497 2.67 -24.15 21.88
CA ASN A 497 1.41 -24.48 22.55
C ASN A 497 1.14 -23.53 23.72
N GLY A 498 -0.08 -23.55 24.24
CA GLY A 498 -0.56 -22.71 25.35
C GLY A 498 -1.22 -21.42 24.90
N PRO A 499 -1.54 -20.50 25.82
CA PRO A 499 -2.09 -19.19 25.50
C PRO A 499 -1.11 -18.39 24.64
N LEU A 500 -1.65 -17.74 23.60
CA LEU A 500 -0.89 -16.89 22.68
C LEU A 500 -1.37 -15.45 22.80
N TYR A 501 -0.43 -14.51 22.87
CA TYR A 501 -0.70 -13.09 22.87
C TYR A 501 0.18 -12.40 21.82
N ASP A 502 -0.37 -11.37 21.17
CA ASP A 502 0.31 -10.65 20.10
C ASP A 502 0.10 -9.14 20.26
N SER A 503 1.18 -8.41 20.53
CA SER A 503 1.12 -6.97 20.75
C SER A 503 0.64 -6.19 19.52
N MET A 504 0.83 -6.70 18.31
CA MET A 504 0.26 -6.15 17.09
C MET A 504 -1.27 -6.26 17.09
N ILE A 505 -1.81 -7.40 17.51
CA ILE A 505 -3.25 -7.66 17.58
C ILE A 505 -3.88 -6.90 18.76
N GLU A 506 -3.23 -6.83 19.90
CA GLU A 506 -3.69 -6.03 21.04
C GLU A 506 -3.88 -4.56 20.65
N HIS A 507 -2.91 -3.98 19.93
CA HIS A 507 -3.06 -2.63 19.41
C HIS A 507 -4.16 -2.52 18.34
N TYR A 508 -4.29 -3.53 17.47
CA TYR A 508 -5.32 -3.53 16.43
C TYR A 508 -6.75 -3.49 16.97
N VAL A 509 -7.03 -4.13 18.10
CA VAL A 509 -8.37 -4.05 18.72
C VAL A 509 -8.63 -2.69 19.39
N LEU A 510 -7.57 -1.97 19.79
CA LEU A 510 -7.65 -0.59 20.31
C LEU A 510 -7.89 0.44 19.21
N ASP A 511 -7.15 0.36 18.12
CA ASP A 511 -7.24 1.27 16.96
C ASP A 511 -6.96 0.52 15.65
N SER A 512 -8.01 0.04 14.99
CA SER A 512 -7.89 -0.68 13.72
C SER A 512 -7.47 0.20 12.52
N SER A 513 -7.33 1.51 12.68
CA SER A 513 -7.06 2.47 11.59
C SER A 513 -5.62 2.99 11.55
N SER A 514 -4.80 2.67 12.56
CA SER A 514 -3.41 3.12 12.66
C SER A 514 -2.42 2.06 12.16
N ARG A 515 -1.13 2.34 12.29
CA ARG A 515 -0.06 1.39 11.98
C ARG A 515 0.23 0.54 13.21
N HIS A 516 0.42 -0.76 13.01
CA HIS A 516 0.62 -1.73 14.08
C HIS A 516 2.05 -2.28 14.16
N GLY A 517 3.00 -1.73 13.41
CA GLY A 517 4.40 -2.17 13.43
C GLY A 517 5.09 -1.78 14.74
N MET A 518 5.96 -2.65 15.24
CA MET A 518 6.64 -2.56 16.54
C MET A 518 7.32 -1.21 16.77
N ASP A 519 8.11 -0.71 15.81
CA ASP A 519 8.78 0.58 15.91
C ASP A 519 7.83 1.74 16.16
N ALA A 520 6.65 1.74 15.52
CA ALA A 520 5.67 2.78 15.69
C ALA A 520 5.04 2.71 17.08
N LEU A 521 4.72 1.49 17.53
CA LEU A 521 4.12 1.25 18.85
C LEU A 521 5.11 1.53 20.00
N ALA A 522 6.38 1.16 19.83
CA ALA A 522 7.41 1.46 20.82
C ALA A 522 7.56 2.97 21.04
N ARG A 523 7.56 3.76 19.95
CA ARG A 523 7.60 5.21 20.07
C ARG A 523 6.35 5.79 20.72
N GLU A 524 5.18 5.27 20.40
CA GLU A 524 3.90 5.78 20.89
C GLU A 524 3.63 5.40 22.35
N TYR A 525 3.86 4.15 22.71
CA TYR A 525 3.45 3.61 24.02
C TYR A 525 4.57 3.51 25.05
N LEU A 526 5.83 3.38 24.60
CA LEU A 526 7.00 3.21 25.47
C LEU A 526 7.92 4.44 25.46
N SER A 527 7.69 5.42 24.57
CA SER A 527 8.64 6.53 24.33
C SER A 527 10.04 6.01 23.98
N TYR A 528 10.11 4.92 23.22
CA TYR A 528 11.34 4.22 22.86
C TYR A 528 11.49 4.12 21.33
N ASN A 529 12.71 4.30 20.84
CA ASN A 529 13.01 4.22 19.40
C ASN A 529 13.94 3.03 19.15
N PRO A 530 13.39 1.87 18.69
CA PRO A 530 14.16 0.66 18.42
C PRO A 530 15.19 0.83 17.30
N ILE A 531 16.16 -0.04 17.24
CA ILE A 531 17.12 -0.15 16.13
C ILE A 531 16.33 -0.53 14.86
N PRO A 532 16.39 0.28 13.79
CA PRO A 532 15.66 -0.08 12.57
C PRO A 532 16.41 -1.19 11.80
N ILE A 533 15.69 -2.22 11.31
CA ILE A 533 16.27 -3.34 10.54
C ILE A 533 17.14 -2.89 9.36
N VAL A 534 16.80 -1.75 8.72
CA VAL A 534 17.57 -1.19 7.61
C VAL A 534 18.97 -0.73 8.02
N ALA A 535 19.23 -0.51 9.31
CA ALA A 535 20.56 -0.19 9.79
C ALA A 535 21.48 -1.42 9.77
N LEU A 536 20.92 -2.64 9.88
CA LEU A 536 21.65 -3.91 9.85
C LEU A 536 21.85 -4.41 8.43
N ILE A 537 20.74 -4.59 7.68
CA ILE A 537 20.77 -5.25 6.37
C ILE A 537 20.93 -4.27 5.20
N GLY A 538 20.79 -2.97 5.44
CA GLY A 538 20.78 -1.95 4.38
C GLY A 538 19.49 -1.96 3.55
N VAL A 539 19.49 -1.22 2.44
CA VAL A 539 18.36 -1.13 1.52
C VAL A 539 18.74 -1.67 0.13
N ASN A 540 17.78 -2.28 -0.55
CA ASN A 540 17.94 -2.63 -1.96
C ASN A 540 18.05 -1.36 -2.80
N GLY A 541 19.20 -1.16 -3.49
CA GLY A 541 19.46 0.00 -4.35
C GLY A 541 20.12 -0.40 -5.66
N LYS A 542 20.30 0.57 -6.59
CA LYS A 542 20.96 0.31 -7.87
C LYS A 542 22.36 -0.31 -7.64
N GLY A 543 22.50 -1.62 -7.91
CA GLY A 543 23.74 -2.37 -7.79
C GLY A 543 24.11 -2.85 -6.37
N LYS A 544 23.28 -2.60 -5.34
CA LYS A 544 23.45 -3.16 -4.00
C LYS A 544 22.22 -3.96 -3.62
N LYS A 545 22.41 -5.22 -3.26
CA LYS A 545 21.40 -6.09 -2.66
C LYS A 545 21.50 -5.95 -1.14
N ALA A 546 20.37 -5.81 -0.44
CA ALA A 546 20.36 -5.87 1.01
C ALA A 546 20.95 -7.21 1.48
N LEU A 547 21.65 -7.19 2.61
CA LEU A 547 22.14 -8.39 3.27
C LEU A 547 20.97 -9.23 3.78
N THR A 548 21.20 -10.50 4.01
CA THR A 548 20.33 -11.35 4.82
C THR A 548 20.87 -11.39 6.25
N MET A 549 20.02 -11.67 7.24
CA MET A 549 20.40 -11.59 8.65
C MET A 549 21.59 -12.50 9.02
N ASP A 550 21.73 -13.65 8.38
CA ASP A 550 22.87 -14.56 8.55
C ASP A 550 24.22 -14.00 8.02
N GLN A 551 24.20 -12.89 7.30
CA GLN A 551 25.37 -12.19 6.78
C GLN A 551 25.78 -10.99 7.64
N VAL A 552 24.98 -10.61 8.61
CA VAL A 552 25.26 -9.50 9.54
C VAL A 552 26.13 -10.00 10.70
N PRO A 553 27.09 -9.18 11.20
CA PRO A 553 27.91 -9.56 12.36
C PRO A 553 27.07 -9.95 13.57
N LEU A 554 27.49 -11.01 14.28
CA LEU A 554 26.75 -11.59 15.39
C LEU A 554 26.37 -10.58 16.49
N GLU A 555 27.29 -9.68 16.85
CA GLU A 555 27.05 -8.70 17.90
C GLU A 555 25.91 -7.75 17.55
N GLN A 556 25.81 -7.34 16.27
CA GLN A 556 24.77 -6.43 15.78
C GLN A 556 23.41 -7.13 15.73
N VAL A 557 23.37 -8.37 15.24
CA VAL A 557 22.13 -9.15 15.22
C VAL A 557 21.65 -9.45 16.63
N ALA A 558 22.59 -9.79 17.54
CA ALA A 558 22.26 -10.15 18.92
C ALA A 558 21.66 -8.97 19.70
N GLU A 559 22.20 -7.75 19.50
CA GLU A 559 21.66 -6.55 20.14
C GLU A 559 20.28 -6.21 19.60
N TYR A 560 20.12 -6.20 18.26
CA TYR A 560 18.87 -5.94 17.57
C TYR A 560 17.79 -6.95 17.99
N ALA A 561 18.04 -8.25 17.85
CA ALA A 561 17.05 -9.28 18.12
C ALA A 561 16.65 -9.37 19.60
N ALA A 562 17.61 -9.16 20.52
CA ALA A 562 17.31 -9.10 21.94
C ALA A 562 16.45 -7.87 22.29
N GLU A 563 16.72 -6.71 21.65
CA GLU A 563 15.88 -5.52 21.74
C GLU A 563 14.44 -5.80 21.25
N ASP A 564 14.27 -6.46 20.10
CA ASP A 564 12.95 -6.77 19.55
C ASP A 564 12.13 -7.65 20.50
N ALA A 565 12.71 -8.67 21.11
CA ALA A 565 12.02 -9.50 22.11
C ALA A 565 11.67 -8.71 23.37
N ASP A 566 12.56 -7.86 23.86
CA ASP A 566 12.34 -7.01 25.06
C ASP A 566 11.23 -5.98 24.80
N ILE A 567 11.29 -5.26 23.67
CA ILE A 567 10.29 -4.26 23.29
C ILE A 567 8.93 -4.92 23.06
N SER A 568 8.89 -6.11 22.43
CA SER A 568 7.65 -6.87 22.25
C SER A 568 7.01 -7.25 23.60
N LEU A 569 7.81 -7.63 24.60
CA LEU A 569 7.33 -7.91 25.95
C LEU A 569 6.74 -6.65 26.63
N GLN A 570 7.49 -5.55 26.59
CA GLN A 570 7.04 -4.28 27.18
C GLN A 570 5.77 -3.75 26.50
N LEU A 571 5.66 -3.88 25.18
CA LEU A 571 4.46 -3.53 24.43
C LEU A 571 3.27 -4.39 24.85
N HIS A 572 3.46 -5.71 24.98
CA HIS A 572 2.41 -6.61 25.47
C HIS A 572 1.92 -6.18 26.86
N GLU A 573 2.81 -6.00 27.83
CA GLU A 573 2.43 -5.59 29.18
C GLU A 573 1.62 -4.29 29.17
N LYS A 574 2.05 -3.31 28.37
CA LYS A 574 1.39 -2.00 28.27
C LYS A 574 0.04 -2.08 27.55
N LEU A 575 0.00 -2.69 26.36
CA LEU A 575 -1.19 -2.75 25.52
C LEU A 575 -2.27 -3.65 26.12
N PHE A 576 -1.88 -4.78 26.71
CA PHE A 576 -2.82 -5.67 27.39
C PHE A 576 -3.50 -4.97 28.58
N ALA A 577 -2.76 -4.18 29.35
CA ALA A 577 -3.33 -3.36 30.44
C ALA A 577 -4.35 -2.36 29.89
N ILE A 578 -4.03 -1.66 28.78
CA ILE A 578 -4.95 -0.71 28.13
C ILE A 578 -6.18 -1.44 27.57
N CYS A 579 -6.00 -2.62 26.97
CA CYS A 579 -7.13 -3.43 26.49
C CYS A 579 -8.07 -3.83 27.63
N LYS A 580 -7.52 -4.19 28.80
CA LYS A 580 -8.28 -4.53 30.00
C LYS A 580 -9.08 -3.33 30.51
N GLU A 581 -8.46 -2.17 30.63
CA GLU A 581 -9.11 -0.92 31.03
C GLU A 581 -10.20 -0.50 30.03
N SER A 582 -9.95 -0.74 28.75
CA SER A 582 -10.89 -0.44 27.65
C SER A 582 -11.99 -1.46 27.47
N GLN A 583 -12.07 -2.52 28.31
CA GLN A 583 -13.05 -3.61 28.23
C GLN A 583 -12.99 -4.39 26.91
N LEU A 584 -11.79 -4.64 26.37
CA LEU A 584 -11.58 -5.33 25.10
C LEU A 584 -11.10 -6.79 25.25
N LEU A 585 -11.00 -7.28 26.49
CA LEU A 585 -10.54 -8.65 26.75
C LEU A 585 -11.46 -9.70 26.11
N ASP A 586 -12.77 -9.44 26.03
CA ASP A 586 -13.71 -10.37 25.36
C ASP A 586 -13.37 -10.55 23.88
N ALA A 587 -12.98 -9.50 23.19
CA ALA A 587 -12.53 -9.57 21.80
C ALA A 587 -11.20 -10.33 21.67
N LEU A 588 -10.26 -10.12 22.59
CA LEU A 588 -8.97 -10.80 22.59
C LEU A 588 -9.11 -12.28 22.92
N ASP A 589 -9.72 -12.61 24.07
CA ASP A 589 -9.69 -13.97 24.61
C ASP A 589 -10.62 -14.93 23.91
N ARG A 590 -11.78 -14.44 23.40
CA ARG A 590 -12.74 -15.27 22.69
C ARG A 590 -12.49 -15.36 21.20
N SER A 591 -11.91 -14.34 20.60
CA SER A 591 -11.78 -14.23 19.15
C SER A 591 -10.32 -14.14 18.70
N GLU A 592 -9.63 -13.03 18.96
CA GLU A 592 -8.38 -12.70 18.27
C GLU A 592 -7.20 -13.60 18.66
N ASN A 593 -6.97 -13.84 19.95
CA ASN A 593 -5.85 -14.67 20.43
C ASN A 593 -6.01 -16.15 20.02
N PRO A 594 -7.18 -16.81 20.21
CA PRO A 594 -7.39 -18.17 19.74
C PRO A 594 -7.30 -18.30 18.21
N LEU A 595 -7.69 -17.25 17.49
CA LEU A 595 -7.67 -17.22 16.02
C LEU A 595 -6.22 -17.30 15.46
N ILE A 596 -5.20 -16.83 16.19
CA ILE A 596 -3.79 -16.97 15.78
C ILE A 596 -3.49 -18.44 15.45
N ARG A 597 -3.85 -19.36 16.33
CA ARG A 597 -3.67 -20.81 16.12
C ARG A 597 -4.47 -21.35 14.96
N VAL A 598 -5.72 -20.92 14.82
CA VAL A 598 -6.58 -21.37 13.71
C VAL A 598 -5.98 -20.95 12.36
N LEU A 599 -5.55 -19.69 12.24
CA LEU A 599 -4.94 -19.20 11.00
C LEU A 599 -3.59 -19.86 10.71
N PHE A 600 -2.77 -20.09 11.74
CA PHE A 600 -1.53 -20.85 11.59
C PHE A 600 -1.79 -22.26 11.04
N ASP A 601 -2.77 -22.99 11.61
CA ASP A 601 -3.14 -24.34 11.16
C ASP A 601 -3.66 -24.32 9.71
N MET A 602 -4.49 -23.34 9.33
CA MET A 602 -4.99 -23.14 7.95
C MET A 602 -3.87 -22.85 6.96
N GLU A 603 -2.94 -21.96 7.30
CA GLU A 603 -1.80 -21.60 6.46
C GLU A 603 -0.83 -22.77 6.25
N ARG A 604 -0.61 -23.58 7.31
CA ARG A 604 0.20 -24.82 7.22
C ARG A 604 -0.51 -25.91 6.41
N GLU A 605 -1.81 -26.06 6.55
CA GLU A 605 -2.59 -27.04 5.79
C GLU A 605 -2.64 -26.72 4.30
N GLY A 606 -2.97 -25.45 3.96
CA GLY A 606 -3.13 -25.02 2.57
C GLY A 606 -4.26 -25.73 1.83
N ILE A 607 -4.50 -25.33 0.57
CA ILE A 607 -5.54 -25.93 -0.28
C ILE A 607 -4.94 -26.50 -1.56
N ARG A 608 -5.42 -27.68 -1.96
CA ARG A 608 -4.98 -28.34 -3.20
C ARG A 608 -5.65 -27.70 -4.41
N VAL A 609 -4.84 -27.51 -5.47
CA VAL A 609 -5.29 -26.97 -6.74
C VAL A 609 -4.93 -27.90 -7.89
N ASP A 610 -5.89 -28.21 -8.75
CA ASP A 610 -5.66 -28.92 -10.00
C ASP A 610 -5.03 -27.96 -11.03
N THR A 611 -3.72 -28.00 -11.09
CA THR A 611 -2.94 -27.16 -12.02
C THR A 611 -3.16 -27.53 -13.48
N ASN A 612 -3.59 -28.78 -13.79
CA ASN A 612 -3.87 -29.20 -15.16
C ASN A 612 -5.19 -28.57 -15.63
N ALA A 613 -6.23 -28.60 -14.80
CA ALA A 613 -7.49 -27.92 -15.08
C ALA A 613 -7.29 -26.42 -15.33
N LEU A 614 -6.43 -25.76 -14.53
CA LEU A 614 -6.09 -24.35 -14.74
C LEU A 614 -5.33 -24.12 -16.05
N ARG A 615 -4.36 -24.98 -16.39
CA ARG A 615 -3.63 -24.86 -17.66
C ARG A 615 -4.53 -25.06 -18.87
N GLU A 616 -5.47 -26.02 -18.82
CA GLU A 616 -6.46 -26.22 -19.89
C GLU A 616 -7.36 -24.98 -20.02
N TYR A 617 -7.87 -24.50 -18.92
CA TYR A 617 -8.66 -23.28 -18.90
C TYR A 617 -7.87 -22.06 -19.41
N GLY A 618 -6.57 -21.98 -19.10
CA GLY A 618 -5.67 -20.94 -19.63
C GLY A 618 -5.57 -20.93 -21.14
N ARG A 619 -5.53 -22.11 -21.79
CA ARG A 619 -5.53 -22.23 -23.28
C ARG A 619 -6.87 -21.79 -23.88
N GLU A 620 -8.00 -22.13 -23.24
CA GLU A 620 -9.30 -21.67 -23.68
C GLU A 620 -9.42 -20.13 -23.60
N LEU A 621 -9.02 -19.55 -22.47
CA LEU A 621 -9.02 -18.09 -22.28
C LEU A 621 -8.09 -17.38 -23.29
N GLU A 622 -6.96 -18.01 -23.66
CA GLU A 622 -6.05 -17.46 -24.67
C GLU A 622 -6.68 -17.43 -26.05
N GLN A 623 -7.41 -18.48 -26.42
CA GLN A 623 -8.18 -18.51 -27.68
C GLN A 623 -9.32 -17.49 -27.68
N GLU A 624 -10.05 -17.37 -26.56
CA GLU A 624 -11.09 -16.33 -26.40
C GLU A 624 -10.51 -14.93 -26.51
N LEU A 625 -9.38 -14.65 -25.82
CA LEU A 625 -8.70 -13.35 -25.87
C LEU A 625 -8.29 -12.99 -27.30
N LEU A 626 -7.74 -13.94 -28.06
CA LEU A 626 -7.35 -13.72 -29.45
C LEU A 626 -8.56 -13.39 -30.35
N ALA A 627 -9.68 -14.09 -30.14
CA ALA A 627 -10.92 -13.83 -30.87
C ALA A 627 -11.50 -12.43 -30.52
N ILE A 628 -11.53 -12.06 -29.24
CA ILE A 628 -12.00 -10.75 -28.78
C ILE A 628 -11.07 -9.64 -29.29
N GLU A 629 -9.75 -9.84 -29.23
CA GLU A 629 -8.75 -8.90 -29.71
C GLU A 629 -8.91 -8.64 -31.21
N THR A 630 -9.09 -9.68 -32.03
CA THR A 630 -9.35 -9.57 -33.46
C THR A 630 -10.60 -8.72 -33.72
N LYS A 631 -11.68 -8.98 -32.98
CA LYS A 631 -12.93 -8.23 -33.12
C LYS A 631 -12.80 -6.77 -32.66
N ILE A 632 -12.00 -6.49 -31.63
CA ILE A 632 -11.69 -5.12 -31.22
C ILE A 632 -10.95 -4.37 -32.34
N TYR A 633 -9.96 -5.02 -32.97
CA TYR A 633 -9.20 -4.42 -34.07
C TYR A 633 -10.06 -4.18 -35.31
N GLU A 634 -10.96 -5.10 -35.63
CA GLU A 634 -11.95 -4.91 -36.70
C GLU A 634 -12.85 -3.69 -36.43
N LEU A 635 -13.39 -3.57 -35.23
CA LEU A 635 -14.26 -2.48 -34.81
C LEU A 635 -13.50 -1.14 -34.70
N ALA A 636 -12.23 -1.16 -34.37
CA ALA A 636 -11.37 0.02 -34.28
C ALA A 636 -10.79 0.45 -35.63
N GLY A 637 -10.81 -0.44 -36.65
CA GLY A 637 -10.18 -0.22 -37.93
C GLY A 637 -8.64 -0.21 -37.90
N ARG A 638 -8.03 -0.58 -36.77
CA ARG A 638 -6.56 -0.63 -36.60
C ARG A 638 -6.18 -1.51 -35.41
N SER A 639 -4.94 -2.02 -35.43
CA SER A 639 -4.33 -2.66 -34.24
C SER A 639 -3.76 -1.63 -33.27
N PHE A 640 -3.86 -1.91 -31.99
CA PHE A 640 -3.30 -1.09 -30.91
C PHE A 640 -3.17 -1.94 -29.63
N ASN A 641 -2.42 -1.45 -28.63
CA ASN A 641 -2.35 -2.15 -27.35
C ASN A 641 -3.62 -1.87 -26.50
N ILE A 642 -4.53 -2.85 -26.45
CA ILE A 642 -5.82 -2.76 -25.72
C ILE A 642 -5.58 -2.58 -24.21
N SER A 643 -4.48 -3.13 -23.68
CA SER A 643 -4.12 -2.97 -22.27
C SER A 643 -3.50 -1.60 -21.94
N SER A 644 -3.20 -0.78 -22.95
CA SER A 644 -2.73 0.60 -22.74
C SER A 644 -3.91 1.56 -22.60
N PRO A 645 -4.15 2.16 -21.44
CA PRO A 645 -5.25 3.12 -21.25
C PRO A 645 -5.17 4.31 -22.21
N ILE A 646 -3.95 4.75 -22.55
CA ILE A 646 -3.73 5.87 -23.46
C ILE A 646 -4.14 5.51 -24.89
N GLN A 647 -3.71 4.36 -25.41
CA GLN A 647 -4.06 3.95 -26.76
C GLN A 647 -5.54 3.59 -26.89
N LEU A 648 -6.10 2.96 -25.87
CA LEU A 648 -7.53 2.67 -25.81
C LEU A 648 -8.37 3.96 -25.78
N SER A 649 -7.95 4.94 -24.96
CA SER A 649 -8.59 6.26 -24.88
C SER A 649 -8.59 6.96 -26.26
N ASP A 650 -7.44 6.95 -26.96
CA ASP A 650 -7.33 7.51 -28.30
C ASP A 650 -8.29 6.84 -29.29
N VAL A 651 -8.36 5.51 -29.28
CA VAL A 651 -9.27 4.76 -30.14
C VAL A 651 -10.72 5.10 -29.84
N LEU A 652 -11.14 5.07 -28.58
CA LEU A 652 -12.54 5.27 -28.22
C LEU A 652 -13.03 6.70 -28.48
N PHE A 653 -12.24 7.68 -28.06
CA PHE A 653 -12.70 9.08 -28.02
C PHE A 653 -12.25 9.90 -29.23
N ASN A 654 -11.06 9.65 -29.79
CA ASN A 654 -10.55 10.40 -30.94
C ASN A 654 -10.85 9.72 -32.29
N VAL A 655 -10.76 8.38 -32.38
CA VAL A 655 -10.97 7.66 -33.64
C VAL A 655 -12.45 7.34 -33.83
N LEU A 656 -13.10 6.78 -32.81
CA LEU A 656 -14.53 6.39 -32.90
C LEU A 656 -15.48 7.51 -32.47
N GLY A 657 -14.98 8.63 -31.95
CA GLY A 657 -15.76 9.83 -31.64
C GLY A 657 -16.77 9.65 -30.48
N LEU A 658 -16.54 8.69 -29.56
CA LEU A 658 -17.41 8.52 -28.41
C LEU A 658 -17.24 9.70 -27.43
N THR A 659 -18.34 10.09 -26.77
CA THR A 659 -18.31 11.20 -25.81
C THR A 659 -17.68 10.74 -24.50
N PRO A 660 -16.54 11.30 -24.05
CA PRO A 660 -15.91 10.91 -22.79
C PRO A 660 -16.68 11.44 -21.59
N SER A 661 -16.87 10.64 -20.56
CA SER A 661 -17.55 11.03 -19.32
C SER A 661 -16.62 11.49 -18.20
N GLY A 662 -15.30 11.47 -18.39
CA GLY A 662 -14.32 11.89 -17.38
C GLY A 662 -12.88 11.91 -17.90
N LYS A 663 -12.04 12.73 -17.26
CA LYS A 663 -10.59 12.78 -17.51
C LYS A 663 -9.84 12.18 -16.32
N THR A 664 -8.68 11.60 -16.59
CA THR A 664 -7.73 11.19 -15.57
C THR A 664 -6.98 12.41 -15.02
N SER A 665 -6.28 12.26 -13.90
CA SER A 665 -5.40 13.30 -13.34
C SER A 665 -4.31 13.79 -14.30
N SER A 666 -3.97 12.96 -15.32
CA SER A 666 -3.01 13.32 -16.38
C SER A 666 -3.66 14.01 -17.59
N GLY A 667 -4.95 14.37 -17.52
CA GLY A 667 -5.68 15.03 -18.60
C GLY A 667 -6.17 14.12 -19.72
N ALA A 668 -5.75 12.86 -19.76
CA ALA A 668 -6.27 11.88 -20.74
C ALA A 668 -7.71 11.47 -20.37
N TYR A 669 -8.52 11.12 -21.36
CA TYR A 669 -9.85 10.59 -21.08
C TYR A 669 -9.76 9.25 -20.34
N SER A 670 -10.56 9.13 -19.27
CA SER A 670 -10.60 7.92 -18.47
C SER A 670 -11.20 6.75 -19.26
N THR A 671 -10.57 5.60 -19.18
CA THR A 671 -11.09 4.32 -19.66
C THR A 671 -11.33 3.36 -18.50
N SER A 672 -11.63 3.89 -17.29
CA SER A 672 -12.00 3.06 -16.15
C SER A 672 -13.23 2.20 -16.46
N GLU A 673 -13.42 1.13 -15.71
CA GLU A 673 -14.56 0.23 -15.90
C GLU A 673 -15.89 0.98 -15.79
N GLU A 674 -16.02 1.92 -14.85
CA GLU A 674 -17.21 2.75 -14.67
C GLU A 674 -17.50 3.61 -15.91
N VAL A 675 -16.47 4.23 -16.49
CA VAL A 675 -16.62 5.02 -17.72
C VAL A 675 -17.02 4.12 -18.89
N LEU A 676 -16.38 2.95 -19.04
CA LEU A 676 -16.75 2.02 -20.12
C LEU A 676 -18.17 1.48 -19.93
N GLN A 677 -18.58 1.14 -18.71
CA GLN A 677 -19.94 0.70 -18.43
C GLN A 677 -20.98 1.77 -18.77
N SER A 678 -20.69 3.05 -18.52
CA SER A 678 -21.57 4.16 -18.92
C SER A 678 -21.70 4.32 -20.44
N LEU A 679 -20.78 3.73 -21.22
CA LEU A 679 -20.77 3.78 -22.69
C LEU A 679 -21.35 2.52 -23.35
N ILE A 680 -21.82 1.54 -22.58
CA ILE A 680 -22.48 0.33 -23.12
C ILE A 680 -23.68 0.76 -24.01
N GLY A 681 -23.80 0.13 -25.16
CA GLY A 681 -24.84 0.45 -26.16
C GLY A 681 -24.51 1.62 -27.07
N HIS A 682 -23.46 2.41 -26.84
CA HIS A 682 -23.04 3.49 -27.73
C HIS A 682 -22.17 2.99 -28.90
N HIS A 683 -21.37 1.95 -28.68
CA HIS A 683 -20.56 1.32 -29.71
C HIS A 683 -20.20 -0.13 -29.33
N PRO A 684 -20.28 -1.11 -30.26
CA PRO A 684 -20.00 -2.52 -29.93
C PRO A 684 -18.60 -2.81 -29.37
N ILE A 685 -17.62 -1.95 -29.63
CA ILE A 685 -16.25 -2.09 -29.10
C ILE A 685 -16.21 -2.05 -27.59
N ILE A 686 -17.13 -1.33 -26.94
CA ILE A 686 -17.14 -1.14 -25.49
C ILE A 686 -17.34 -2.48 -24.76
N GLU A 687 -18.32 -3.25 -25.21
CA GLU A 687 -18.60 -4.58 -24.67
C GLU A 687 -17.41 -5.51 -24.87
N GLN A 688 -16.78 -5.46 -26.05
CA GLN A 688 -15.61 -6.29 -26.35
C GLN A 688 -14.39 -5.89 -25.49
N VAL A 689 -14.17 -4.61 -25.23
CA VAL A 689 -13.08 -4.15 -24.35
C VAL A 689 -13.32 -4.56 -22.91
N LEU A 690 -14.54 -4.46 -22.39
CA LEU A 690 -14.90 -4.93 -21.05
C LEU A 690 -14.69 -6.45 -20.92
N GLU A 691 -15.09 -7.20 -21.95
CA GLU A 691 -14.89 -8.64 -22.03
C GLU A 691 -13.40 -9.01 -22.07
N TYR A 692 -12.63 -8.34 -22.92
CA TYR A 692 -11.17 -8.52 -23.01
C TYR A 692 -10.49 -8.30 -21.66
N ARG A 693 -10.82 -7.20 -20.96
CA ARG A 693 -10.29 -6.90 -19.64
C ARG A 693 -10.62 -7.97 -18.60
N THR A 694 -11.87 -8.45 -18.64
CA THR A 694 -12.31 -9.52 -17.73
C THR A 694 -11.54 -10.80 -17.97
N CYS A 695 -11.43 -11.26 -19.21
CA CYS A 695 -10.68 -12.46 -19.56
C CYS A 695 -9.18 -12.32 -19.26
N SER A 696 -8.58 -11.19 -19.63
CA SER A 696 -7.17 -10.91 -19.41
C SER A 696 -6.82 -10.88 -17.90
N LYS A 697 -7.67 -10.27 -17.07
CA LYS A 697 -7.51 -10.24 -15.62
C LYS A 697 -7.63 -11.64 -15.02
N LEU A 698 -8.60 -12.43 -15.42
CA LEU A 698 -8.78 -13.81 -14.96
C LEU A 698 -7.56 -14.65 -15.31
N LYS A 699 -7.07 -14.56 -16.56
CA LYS A 699 -5.90 -15.29 -17.01
C LYS A 699 -4.65 -14.89 -16.21
N SER A 700 -4.30 -13.61 -16.22
CA SER A 700 -3.05 -13.13 -15.62
C SER A 700 -3.02 -13.19 -14.09
N THR A 701 -4.15 -12.94 -13.43
CA THR A 701 -4.20 -12.86 -11.95
C THR A 701 -4.36 -14.22 -11.29
N TYR A 702 -5.10 -15.14 -11.92
CA TYR A 702 -5.43 -16.43 -11.33
C TYR A 702 -4.89 -17.61 -12.12
N VAL A 703 -5.25 -17.74 -13.40
CA VAL A 703 -5.00 -18.96 -14.15
C VAL A 703 -3.52 -19.20 -14.39
N ASP A 704 -2.75 -18.16 -14.71
CA ASP A 704 -1.30 -18.26 -14.94
C ASP A 704 -0.51 -18.20 -13.62
N LYS A 705 -1.02 -17.49 -12.61
CA LYS A 705 -0.30 -17.23 -11.35
C LYS A 705 -0.50 -18.33 -10.31
N LEU A 706 -1.72 -18.86 -10.12
CA LEU A 706 -1.99 -19.86 -9.09
C LEU A 706 -1.14 -21.13 -9.23
N PRO A 707 -0.88 -21.70 -10.44
CA PRO A 707 0.00 -22.84 -10.59
C PRO A 707 1.44 -22.59 -10.13
N GLN A 708 1.90 -21.32 -10.17
CA GLN A 708 3.24 -20.92 -9.73
C GLN A 708 3.32 -20.78 -8.20
N CYS A 709 2.17 -20.64 -7.53
CA CYS A 709 2.06 -20.51 -6.08
C CYS A 709 1.93 -21.88 -5.38
N VAL A 710 1.83 -22.98 -6.14
CA VAL A 710 1.74 -24.33 -5.56
C VAL A 710 3.11 -24.72 -5.02
N ASP A 711 3.16 -25.05 -3.74
CA ASP A 711 4.35 -25.56 -3.09
C ASP A 711 4.67 -26.98 -3.61
N PRO A 712 5.86 -27.21 -4.17
CA PRO A 712 6.22 -28.52 -4.72
C PRO A 712 6.24 -29.65 -3.68
N ALA A 713 6.50 -29.35 -2.41
CA ALA A 713 6.60 -30.34 -1.33
C ALA A 713 5.21 -30.84 -0.90
N THR A 714 4.20 -29.96 -0.87
CA THR A 714 2.85 -30.27 -0.40
C THR A 714 1.84 -30.45 -1.53
N GLY A 715 2.13 -29.93 -2.74
CA GLY A 715 1.20 -29.87 -3.85
C GLY A 715 0.01 -28.92 -3.61
N ARG A 716 0.13 -27.97 -2.67
CA ARG A 716 -0.93 -27.07 -2.22
C ARG A 716 -0.52 -25.63 -2.32
N ILE A 717 -1.50 -24.74 -2.28
CA ILE A 717 -1.30 -23.30 -2.12
C ILE A 717 -1.48 -22.94 -0.66
N HIS A 718 -0.48 -22.27 -0.09
CA HIS A 718 -0.46 -21.79 1.28
C HIS A 718 -0.56 -20.27 1.24
N THR A 719 -1.77 -19.74 1.40
CA THR A 719 -1.99 -18.29 1.52
C THR A 719 -1.70 -17.81 2.93
N SER A 720 -1.34 -16.55 3.11
CA SER A 720 -1.24 -15.91 4.43
C SER A 720 -2.54 -15.16 4.76
N PHE A 721 -3.04 -15.28 5.98
CA PHE A 721 -4.19 -14.56 6.49
C PHE A 721 -3.74 -13.45 7.44
N ASN A 722 -4.00 -12.20 7.10
CA ASN A 722 -3.68 -11.06 7.95
C ASN A 722 -4.86 -10.70 8.84
N GLN A 723 -4.63 -10.68 10.17
CA GLN A 723 -5.62 -10.36 11.19
C GLN A 723 -5.75 -8.86 11.44
N ALA A 724 -4.64 -8.11 11.33
CA ALA A 724 -4.50 -6.72 11.72
C ALA A 724 -4.31 -5.76 10.52
N LEU A 725 -4.91 -6.06 9.35
CA LEU A 725 -4.75 -5.22 8.16
C LEU A 725 -5.99 -4.41 7.82
N THR A 726 -7.19 -4.99 7.98
CA THR A 726 -8.42 -4.32 7.55
C THR A 726 -9.03 -3.51 8.67
N GLU A 727 -9.42 -2.27 8.41
CA GLU A 727 -10.06 -1.41 9.40
C GLU A 727 -11.44 -1.91 9.87
N THR A 728 -12.05 -2.86 9.13
CA THR A 728 -13.38 -3.42 9.44
C THR A 728 -13.33 -4.63 10.36
N GLY A 729 -12.18 -5.18 10.68
CA GLY A 729 -12.05 -6.42 11.42
C GLY A 729 -12.05 -7.69 10.56
N ARG A 730 -12.32 -7.59 9.27
CA ARG A 730 -12.25 -8.75 8.36
C ARG A 730 -10.81 -9.23 8.19
N LEU A 731 -10.65 -10.53 7.99
CA LEU A 731 -9.37 -11.08 7.55
C LEU A 731 -9.07 -10.63 6.12
N SER A 732 -7.80 -10.53 5.78
CA SER A 732 -7.35 -10.42 4.40
C SER A 732 -6.42 -11.58 4.07
N SER A 733 -6.47 -12.04 2.82
CA SER A 733 -5.62 -13.10 2.30
C SER A 733 -4.58 -12.53 1.34
N ASP A 734 -3.33 -12.98 1.46
CA ASP A 734 -2.22 -12.52 0.62
C ASP A 734 -1.30 -13.68 0.22
N ASN A 735 -0.55 -13.50 -0.84
CA ASN A 735 0.49 -14.41 -1.34
C ASN A 735 0.08 -15.89 -1.56
N PRO A 736 -0.99 -16.18 -2.38
CA PRO A 736 -1.84 -15.29 -3.18
C PRO A 736 -3.13 -14.90 -2.46
N ASN A 737 -3.79 -13.80 -2.88
CA ASN A 737 -5.11 -13.46 -2.37
C ASN A 737 -6.18 -14.39 -2.93
N LEU A 738 -6.68 -15.31 -2.11
CA LEU A 738 -7.72 -16.27 -2.47
C LEU A 738 -9.15 -15.77 -2.21
N GLN A 739 -9.32 -14.68 -1.45
CA GLN A 739 -10.63 -14.10 -1.15
C GLN A 739 -11.25 -13.33 -2.31
N ASN A 740 -10.44 -12.97 -3.32
CA ASN A 740 -10.90 -12.21 -4.48
C ASN A 740 -11.21 -13.06 -5.72
N ILE A 741 -11.26 -14.40 -5.59
CA ILE A 741 -11.62 -15.31 -6.68
C ILE A 741 -13.10 -15.11 -7.03
N PRO A 742 -13.44 -14.76 -8.30
CA PRO A 742 -14.81 -14.40 -8.66
C PRO A 742 -15.80 -15.55 -8.48
N VAL A 743 -16.96 -15.24 -7.87
CA VAL A 743 -18.02 -16.20 -7.58
C VAL A 743 -19.15 -16.15 -8.61
N ARG A 744 -19.50 -14.93 -9.08
CA ARG A 744 -20.76 -14.68 -9.81
C ARG A 744 -20.67 -14.97 -11.30
N SER A 745 -19.51 -14.78 -11.92
CA SER A 745 -19.37 -14.98 -13.36
C SER A 745 -19.15 -16.44 -13.73
N PRO A 746 -19.69 -16.96 -14.83
CA PRO A 746 -19.46 -18.33 -15.31
C PRO A 746 -17.95 -18.64 -15.45
N ARG A 747 -17.16 -17.66 -15.91
CA ARG A 747 -15.70 -17.80 -16.02
C ARG A 747 -14.99 -17.87 -14.66
N GLY A 748 -15.43 -17.08 -13.69
CA GLY A 748 -14.88 -17.15 -12.32
C GLY A 748 -15.17 -18.47 -11.63
N LYS A 749 -16.36 -19.04 -11.85
CA LYS A 749 -16.76 -20.35 -11.35
C LYS A 749 -15.81 -21.47 -11.79
N ARG A 750 -15.27 -21.41 -13.01
CA ARG A 750 -14.30 -22.40 -13.50
C ARG A 750 -12.97 -22.37 -12.74
N ILE A 751 -12.56 -21.20 -12.22
CA ILE A 751 -11.38 -21.10 -11.37
C ILE A 751 -11.65 -21.81 -10.04
N ARG A 752 -12.83 -21.65 -9.43
CA ARG A 752 -13.21 -22.36 -8.20
C ARG A 752 -13.28 -23.87 -8.39
N GLN A 753 -13.61 -24.35 -9.58
CA GLN A 753 -13.61 -25.76 -9.92
C GLN A 753 -12.23 -26.41 -9.82
N ALA A 754 -11.16 -25.63 -10.02
CA ALA A 754 -9.79 -26.12 -9.89
C ALA A 754 -9.33 -26.33 -8.44
N PHE A 755 -10.03 -25.79 -7.45
CA PHE A 755 -9.76 -26.03 -6.04
C PHE A 755 -10.45 -27.32 -5.61
N VAL A 756 -9.68 -28.32 -5.23
CA VAL A 756 -10.14 -29.70 -5.02
C VAL A 756 -9.76 -30.22 -3.63
N ALA A 757 -10.45 -31.24 -3.15
CA ALA A 757 -10.10 -31.95 -1.93
C ALA A 757 -8.70 -32.60 -2.03
N ARG A 758 -8.11 -32.94 -0.88
CA ARG A 758 -6.74 -33.51 -0.82
C ARG A 758 -6.57 -34.79 -1.64
N ASP A 759 -7.58 -35.63 -1.68
CA ASP A 759 -7.62 -36.90 -2.40
C ASP A 759 -9.08 -37.38 -2.62
N ASN A 760 -9.25 -38.60 -3.14
CA ASN A 760 -10.58 -39.16 -3.44
C ASN A 760 -11.37 -39.59 -2.19
N GLU A 761 -10.71 -39.77 -1.05
CA GLU A 761 -11.36 -40.11 0.22
C GLU A 761 -11.90 -38.87 0.95
N HIS A 762 -11.61 -37.67 0.44
CA HIS A 762 -12.07 -36.40 0.99
C HIS A 762 -13.01 -35.68 0.03
N VAL A 763 -13.75 -34.74 0.57
CA VAL A 763 -14.59 -33.77 -0.14
C VAL A 763 -14.32 -32.38 0.40
N LEU A 764 -14.61 -31.35 -0.39
CA LEU A 764 -14.70 -29.98 0.13
C LEU A 764 -16.11 -29.77 0.68
N MET A 765 -16.18 -29.11 1.83
CA MET A 765 -17.41 -28.64 2.43
C MET A 765 -17.31 -27.13 2.60
N ALA A 766 -18.31 -26.41 2.08
CA ALA A 766 -18.39 -24.95 2.20
C ALA A 766 -19.60 -24.61 3.09
N ALA A 767 -19.41 -23.67 4.01
CA ALA A 767 -20.44 -23.19 4.91
C ALA A 767 -20.49 -21.66 4.88
N ASP A 768 -21.57 -21.09 4.37
CA ASP A 768 -21.76 -19.66 4.18
C ASP A 768 -22.88 -19.12 5.06
N TYR A 769 -22.64 -18.00 5.74
CA TYR A 769 -23.68 -17.32 6.50
C TYR A 769 -24.71 -16.67 5.57
N SER A 770 -25.96 -17.06 5.70
CA SER A 770 -27.05 -16.49 4.91
C SER A 770 -27.38 -15.07 5.38
N GLN A 771 -27.11 -14.08 4.53
CA GLN A 771 -27.48 -12.66 4.71
C GLN A 771 -27.00 -12.04 6.04
N ILE A 772 -25.79 -12.35 6.47
CA ILE A 772 -25.29 -12.01 7.81
C ILE A 772 -25.37 -10.51 8.12
N GLU A 773 -25.02 -9.63 7.18
CA GLU A 773 -25.04 -8.19 7.41
C GLU A 773 -26.48 -7.66 7.62
N LEU A 774 -27.47 -8.22 6.92
CA LEU A 774 -28.88 -7.87 7.12
C LEU A 774 -29.39 -8.38 8.46
N ARG A 775 -28.99 -9.59 8.87
CA ARG A 775 -29.30 -10.14 10.18
C ARG A 775 -28.69 -9.31 11.30
N MET A 776 -27.44 -8.91 11.14
CA MET A 776 -26.78 -8.01 12.10
C MET A 776 -27.49 -6.65 12.19
N THR A 777 -27.90 -6.07 11.04
CA THR A 777 -28.68 -4.82 11.02
C THR A 777 -30.01 -4.97 11.76
N ALA A 778 -30.74 -6.07 11.53
CA ALA A 778 -32.00 -6.37 12.22
C ALA A 778 -31.78 -6.48 13.74
N ALA A 779 -30.74 -7.21 14.14
CA ALA A 779 -30.43 -7.42 15.55
C ALA A 779 -29.99 -6.11 16.25
N MET A 780 -29.21 -5.27 15.60
CA MET A 780 -28.72 -4.00 16.17
C MET A 780 -29.80 -2.91 16.17
N SER A 781 -30.61 -2.82 15.11
CA SER A 781 -31.69 -1.82 15.02
C SER A 781 -32.90 -2.18 15.84
N MET A 782 -33.08 -3.47 16.16
CA MET A 782 -34.27 -4.01 16.80
C MET A 782 -35.57 -3.65 16.04
N ASP A 783 -35.48 -3.63 14.69
CA ASP A 783 -36.63 -3.37 13.84
C ASP A 783 -37.56 -4.58 13.79
N GLU A 784 -38.77 -4.45 14.30
CA GLU A 784 -39.71 -5.57 14.47
C GLU A 784 -40.05 -6.25 13.15
N SER A 785 -40.18 -5.48 12.07
CA SER A 785 -40.53 -6.01 10.76
C SER A 785 -39.41 -6.89 10.20
N MET A 786 -38.14 -6.46 10.39
CA MET A 786 -36.99 -7.28 10.00
C MET A 786 -36.78 -8.47 10.92
N LEU A 787 -36.95 -8.29 12.24
CA LEU A 787 -36.85 -9.41 13.20
C LEU A 787 -37.88 -10.50 12.90
N GLU A 788 -39.13 -10.10 12.61
CA GLU A 788 -40.21 -11.03 12.27
C GLU A 788 -39.92 -11.76 10.95
N ALA A 789 -39.43 -11.05 9.92
CA ALA A 789 -39.05 -11.65 8.65
C ALA A 789 -38.00 -12.74 8.84
N PHE A 790 -36.94 -12.47 9.62
CA PHE A 790 -35.89 -13.46 9.86
C PHE A 790 -36.29 -14.61 10.80
N ARG A 791 -37.15 -14.37 11.76
CA ARG A 791 -37.72 -15.43 12.61
C ARG A 791 -38.60 -16.40 11.83
N ASN A 792 -39.38 -15.88 10.87
CA ASN A 792 -40.28 -16.66 10.03
C ASN A 792 -39.60 -17.20 8.75
N ASP A 793 -38.30 -17.00 8.59
CA ASP A 793 -37.50 -17.42 7.39
C ASP A 793 -38.11 -16.90 6.07
N THR A 794 -38.65 -15.69 6.07
CA THR A 794 -39.27 -15.07 4.88
C THR A 794 -38.24 -14.31 4.07
N ASP A 795 -38.47 -14.19 2.76
CA ASP A 795 -37.55 -13.43 1.87
C ASP A 795 -37.63 -11.93 2.13
N ILE A 796 -36.71 -11.41 2.90
CA ILE A 796 -36.62 -9.98 3.25
C ILE A 796 -36.58 -9.08 2.00
N HIS A 797 -36.00 -9.52 0.89
CA HIS A 797 -35.96 -8.72 -0.33
C HIS A 797 -37.30 -8.68 -1.04
N LEU A 798 -38.06 -9.78 -0.97
CA LEU A 798 -39.43 -9.87 -1.45
C LEU A 798 -40.36 -8.98 -0.61
N GLN A 799 -40.28 -9.07 0.71
CA GLN A 799 -41.07 -8.23 1.62
C GLN A 799 -40.72 -6.74 1.44
N THR A 800 -39.44 -6.40 1.35
CA THR A 800 -39.02 -5.03 1.11
C THR A 800 -39.58 -4.53 -0.23
N ALA A 801 -39.53 -5.35 -1.29
CA ALA A 801 -40.10 -4.98 -2.58
C ALA A 801 -41.62 -4.76 -2.47
N ALA A 802 -42.35 -5.67 -1.87
CA ALA A 802 -43.81 -5.56 -1.68
C ALA A 802 -44.18 -4.24 -0.98
N ARG A 803 -43.51 -3.94 0.14
CA ARG A 803 -43.74 -2.72 0.93
C ARG A 803 -43.32 -1.44 0.21
N VAL A 804 -42.15 -1.40 -0.41
CA VAL A 804 -41.60 -0.21 -1.06
C VAL A 804 -42.36 0.15 -2.33
N TYR A 805 -42.82 -0.86 -3.09
CA TYR A 805 -43.62 -0.63 -4.30
C TYR A 805 -45.13 -0.64 -4.05
N GLY A 806 -45.57 -0.95 -2.82
CA GLY A 806 -46.99 -0.95 -2.45
C GLY A 806 -47.81 -2.04 -3.18
N VAL A 807 -47.22 -3.21 -3.40
CA VAL A 807 -47.84 -4.35 -4.08
C VAL A 807 -47.84 -5.57 -3.17
N ASP A 808 -48.78 -6.52 -3.40
CA ASP A 808 -48.74 -7.78 -2.70
C ASP A 808 -47.51 -8.60 -3.08
N GLU A 809 -46.98 -9.44 -2.18
CA GLU A 809 -45.79 -10.26 -2.41
C GLU A 809 -45.91 -11.14 -3.67
N ALA A 810 -47.13 -11.64 -3.97
CA ALA A 810 -47.41 -12.44 -5.17
C ALA A 810 -47.22 -11.63 -6.48
N ASN A 811 -47.29 -10.33 -6.42
CA ASN A 811 -47.17 -9.42 -7.57
C ASN A 811 -45.79 -8.78 -7.70
N VAL A 812 -44.85 -9.13 -6.83
CA VAL A 812 -43.47 -8.64 -6.90
C VAL A 812 -42.74 -9.28 -8.08
N THR A 813 -42.25 -8.46 -9.01
CA THR A 813 -41.45 -8.95 -10.13
C THR A 813 -40.01 -9.25 -9.72
N LYS A 814 -39.28 -10.01 -10.54
CA LYS A 814 -37.85 -10.30 -10.30
C LYS A 814 -37.02 -9.01 -10.27
N GLU A 815 -37.39 -8.01 -11.10
CA GLU A 815 -36.75 -6.71 -11.16
C GLU A 815 -36.97 -5.92 -9.87
N MET A 816 -38.20 -5.86 -9.37
CA MET A 816 -38.55 -5.20 -8.10
C MET A 816 -37.77 -5.84 -6.94
N ARG A 817 -37.75 -7.16 -6.86
CA ARG A 817 -36.96 -7.88 -5.85
C ARG A 817 -35.47 -7.60 -5.95
N SER A 818 -34.93 -7.56 -7.19
CA SER A 818 -33.52 -7.24 -7.44
C SER A 818 -33.18 -5.80 -7.03
N GLN A 819 -34.06 -4.84 -7.34
CA GLN A 819 -33.89 -3.45 -6.90
C GLN A 819 -34.03 -3.32 -5.39
N ALA A 820 -34.99 -3.98 -4.76
CA ALA A 820 -35.13 -4.01 -3.30
C ALA A 820 -33.90 -4.61 -2.62
N LYS A 821 -33.29 -5.64 -3.18
CA LYS A 821 -31.99 -6.17 -2.72
C LYS A 821 -30.91 -5.09 -2.73
N GLN A 822 -30.83 -4.32 -3.81
CA GLN A 822 -29.86 -3.22 -3.92
C GLN A 822 -30.16 -2.07 -2.97
N VAL A 823 -31.44 -1.80 -2.71
CA VAL A 823 -31.90 -0.79 -1.73
C VAL A 823 -31.53 -1.25 -0.31
N ASN A 824 -31.84 -2.49 0.08
CA ASN A 824 -31.53 -3.04 1.39
C ASN A 824 -30.03 -2.89 1.71
N PHE A 825 -29.16 -3.38 0.83
CA PHE A 825 -27.72 -3.26 1.04
C PHE A 825 -27.24 -1.81 0.94
N GLY A 826 -27.77 -1.05 -0.03
CA GLY A 826 -27.36 0.35 -0.23
C GLY A 826 -27.61 1.21 1.01
N ILE A 827 -28.77 1.07 1.63
CA ILE A 827 -29.16 1.87 2.81
C ILE A 827 -28.29 1.54 4.02
N ILE A 828 -28.02 0.24 4.25
CA ILE A 828 -27.11 -0.20 5.33
C ILE A 828 -25.72 0.40 5.15
N TYR A 829 -25.26 0.56 3.90
CA TYR A 829 -23.98 1.20 3.59
C TYR A 829 -24.03 2.72 3.47
N GLY A 830 -25.16 3.35 3.88
CA GLY A 830 -25.29 4.80 3.87
C GLY A 830 -25.29 5.43 2.48
N ILE A 831 -25.85 4.73 1.47
CA ILE A 831 -25.89 5.22 0.09
C ILE A 831 -26.71 6.51 -0.01
N SER A 832 -26.20 7.50 -0.75
CA SER A 832 -26.94 8.70 -1.09
C SER A 832 -28.04 8.41 -2.15
N ALA A 833 -29.05 9.26 -2.26
CA ALA A 833 -30.05 9.15 -3.32
C ALA A 833 -29.43 9.19 -4.72
N PHE A 834 -28.31 9.91 -4.91
CA PHE A 834 -27.58 9.92 -6.16
C PHE A 834 -26.91 8.57 -6.45
N GLY A 835 -26.18 8.02 -5.48
CA GLY A 835 -25.54 6.70 -5.63
C GLY A 835 -26.56 5.57 -5.82
N LEU A 836 -27.71 5.64 -5.13
CA LEU A 836 -28.80 4.69 -5.32
C LEU A 836 -29.38 4.78 -6.73
N ALA A 837 -29.63 5.99 -7.24
CA ALA A 837 -30.12 6.23 -8.59
C ALA A 837 -29.23 5.59 -9.67
N GLN A 838 -27.92 5.79 -9.56
CA GLN A 838 -26.94 5.17 -10.46
C GLN A 838 -26.97 3.63 -10.37
N ARG A 839 -27.06 3.10 -9.14
CA ARG A 839 -26.99 1.66 -8.89
C ARG A 839 -28.19 0.89 -9.43
N ILE A 840 -29.41 1.47 -9.33
CA ILE A 840 -30.67 0.83 -9.78
C ILE A 840 -31.13 1.34 -11.16
N GLY A 841 -30.36 2.22 -11.83
CA GLY A 841 -30.67 2.71 -13.16
C GLY A 841 -31.92 3.62 -13.23
N THR A 842 -32.15 4.47 -12.22
CA THR A 842 -33.34 5.34 -12.12
C THR A 842 -32.97 6.81 -11.90
N SER A 843 -33.99 7.70 -11.86
CA SER A 843 -33.76 9.10 -11.56
C SER A 843 -33.46 9.32 -10.07
N ARG A 844 -32.74 10.41 -9.76
CA ARG A 844 -32.43 10.81 -8.38
C ARG A 844 -33.70 11.03 -7.54
N THR A 845 -34.76 11.54 -8.14
CA THR A 845 -36.03 11.77 -7.46
C THR A 845 -36.68 10.45 -7.04
N VAL A 846 -36.80 9.50 -7.96
CA VAL A 846 -37.33 8.16 -7.67
C VAL A 846 -36.48 7.42 -6.62
N ALA A 847 -35.16 7.50 -6.72
CA ALA A 847 -34.27 6.91 -5.71
C ALA A 847 -34.42 7.56 -4.32
N ALA A 848 -34.66 8.85 -4.26
CA ALA A 848 -34.94 9.55 -3.00
C ALA A 848 -36.30 9.11 -2.39
N GLU A 849 -37.34 8.99 -3.22
CA GLU A 849 -38.66 8.48 -2.81
C GLU A 849 -38.54 7.05 -2.28
N LEU A 850 -37.91 6.15 -3.02
CA LEU A 850 -37.68 4.76 -2.59
C LEU A 850 -36.96 4.70 -1.23
N ARG A 851 -35.94 5.52 -1.04
CA ARG A 851 -35.19 5.59 0.23
C ARG A 851 -36.08 6.10 1.38
N ASN A 852 -36.89 7.11 1.13
CA ASN A 852 -37.77 7.67 2.15
C ASN A 852 -38.85 6.65 2.52
N THR A 853 -39.51 6.03 1.54
CA THR A 853 -40.48 4.94 1.77
C THR A 853 -39.86 3.79 2.54
N TYR A 854 -38.62 3.41 2.25
CA TYR A 854 -37.91 2.39 3.01
C TYR A 854 -37.79 2.77 4.50
N PHE A 855 -37.37 3.99 4.81
CA PHE A 855 -37.26 4.45 6.21
C PHE A 855 -38.61 4.64 6.91
N GLU A 856 -39.68 4.92 6.19
CA GLU A 856 -41.03 4.92 6.72
C GLU A 856 -41.49 3.49 7.11
N GLN A 857 -41.10 2.50 6.31
CA GLN A 857 -41.39 1.10 6.57
C GLN A 857 -40.53 0.47 7.66
N PHE A 858 -39.27 0.94 7.80
CA PHE A 858 -38.29 0.46 8.76
C PHE A 858 -37.74 1.64 9.64
N PRO A 859 -38.60 2.22 10.49
CA PRO A 859 -38.21 3.45 11.23
C PRO A 859 -37.10 3.23 12.25
N LYS A 860 -36.97 2.00 12.83
CA LYS A 860 -35.92 1.70 13.77
C LYS A 860 -34.55 1.59 13.10
N ILE A 861 -34.48 1.24 11.81
CA ILE A 861 -33.23 1.28 11.04
C ILE A 861 -32.77 2.74 10.90
N ARG A 862 -33.69 3.65 10.59
CA ARG A 862 -33.38 5.08 10.54
C ARG A 862 -32.85 5.59 11.87
N ALA A 863 -33.53 5.26 12.96
CA ALA A 863 -33.11 5.62 14.30
C ALA A 863 -31.73 5.03 14.66
N PHE A 864 -31.47 3.77 14.29
CA PHE A 864 -30.17 3.14 14.49
C PHE A 864 -29.05 3.90 13.76
N ILE A 865 -29.26 4.29 12.51
CA ILE A 865 -28.29 5.05 11.71
C ILE A 865 -28.02 6.41 12.37
N ASP A 866 -29.07 7.16 12.68
CA ASP A 866 -28.97 8.50 13.25
C ASP A 866 -28.28 8.47 14.64
N ASN A 867 -28.68 7.54 15.51
CA ASN A 867 -28.07 7.34 16.84
C ASN A 867 -26.60 6.91 16.76
N THR A 868 -26.26 6.05 15.80
CA THR A 868 -24.87 5.60 15.61
C THR A 868 -23.98 6.75 15.20
N VAL A 869 -24.44 7.61 14.28
CA VAL A 869 -23.69 8.80 13.84
C VAL A 869 -23.56 9.82 14.99
N GLU A 870 -24.63 10.01 15.77
CA GLU A 870 -24.60 10.92 16.93
C GLU A 870 -23.63 10.44 18.02
N ALA A 871 -23.68 9.15 18.35
CA ALA A 871 -22.74 8.53 19.28
C ALA A 871 -21.29 8.65 18.78
N ALA A 872 -21.06 8.38 17.48
CA ALA A 872 -19.77 8.51 16.87
C ALA A 872 -19.20 9.93 16.92
N ARG A 873 -20.05 10.96 16.74
CA ARG A 873 -19.66 12.37 16.88
C ARG A 873 -19.25 12.73 18.30
N LYS A 874 -19.91 12.15 19.29
CA LYS A 874 -19.64 12.39 20.71
C LYS A 874 -18.40 11.63 21.17
N ASP A 875 -18.30 10.35 20.83
CA ASP A 875 -17.29 9.45 21.38
C ASP A 875 -15.99 9.41 20.52
N GLY A 876 -16.06 9.88 19.25
CA GLY A 876 -14.94 9.86 18.31
C GLY A 876 -14.67 8.48 17.70
N TYR A 877 -15.42 7.44 18.03
CA TYR A 877 -15.28 6.09 17.50
C TYR A 877 -16.62 5.34 17.44
N VAL A 878 -16.62 4.20 16.75
CA VAL A 878 -17.71 3.21 16.80
C VAL A 878 -17.18 1.87 17.27
N LYS A 879 -18.07 0.98 17.71
CA LYS A 879 -17.74 -0.35 18.25
C LYS A 879 -18.43 -1.47 17.47
N THR A 880 -17.79 -2.63 17.44
CA THR A 880 -18.37 -3.89 16.99
C THR A 880 -19.08 -4.63 18.13
N LEU A 881 -19.64 -5.80 17.84
CA LEU A 881 -20.31 -6.69 18.81
C LEU A 881 -19.40 -7.07 19.98
N LEU A 882 -18.12 -7.38 19.72
CA LEU A 882 -17.11 -7.70 20.74
C LEU A 882 -16.43 -6.47 21.34
N GLY A 883 -16.89 -5.26 21.01
CA GLY A 883 -16.35 -4.01 21.57
C GLY A 883 -15.13 -3.44 20.85
N ARG A 884 -14.65 -4.10 19.77
CA ARG A 884 -13.51 -3.58 18.97
C ARG A 884 -13.82 -2.16 18.51
N LYS A 885 -12.87 -1.25 18.72
CA LYS A 885 -13.02 0.17 18.42
C LYS A 885 -12.49 0.51 17.03
N ARG A 886 -13.23 1.38 16.33
CA ARG A 886 -12.74 2.05 15.12
C ARG A 886 -12.83 3.55 15.32
N PRO A 887 -11.70 4.25 15.48
CA PRO A 887 -11.66 5.71 15.57
C PRO A 887 -12.16 6.36 14.28
N LEU A 888 -12.87 7.49 14.42
CA LEU A 888 -13.45 8.27 13.32
C LEU A 888 -12.98 9.72 13.40
N ARG A 889 -11.73 9.95 13.05
CA ARG A 889 -11.08 11.27 13.19
C ARG A 889 -11.80 12.38 12.42
N ASP A 890 -12.48 12.04 11.31
CA ASP A 890 -13.14 12.96 10.40
C ASP A 890 -14.64 13.13 10.65
N ILE A 891 -15.21 12.52 11.68
CA ILE A 891 -16.67 12.51 11.93
C ILE A 891 -17.23 13.91 12.20
N ASN A 892 -16.42 14.82 12.76
CA ASN A 892 -16.74 16.20 13.04
C ASN A 892 -16.08 17.19 12.06
N SER A 893 -15.57 16.72 10.91
CA SER A 893 -14.92 17.56 9.91
C SER A 893 -15.85 18.68 9.41
N ARG A 894 -15.33 19.88 9.26
CA ARG A 894 -16.04 21.02 8.65
C ARG A 894 -16.33 20.79 7.17
N ASN A 895 -15.51 20.00 6.48
CA ASN A 895 -15.75 19.63 5.10
C ASN A 895 -16.91 18.61 5.02
N ALA A 896 -18.00 19.01 4.36
CA ALA A 896 -19.21 18.17 4.25
C ALA A 896 -18.97 16.84 3.54
N THR A 897 -18.08 16.78 2.54
CA THR A 897 -17.77 15.54 1.80
C THR A 897 -16.97 14.58 2.66
N VAL A 898 -15.96 15.07 3.38
CA VAL A 898 -15.14 14.29 4.32
C VAL A 898 -16.01 13.76 5.45
N ARG A 899 -16.81 14.63 6.06
CA ARG A 899 -17.75 14.27 7.11
C ARG A 899 -18.75 13.20 6.66
N ALA A 900 -19.36 13.36 5.48
CA ALA A 900 -20.28 12.36 4.94
C ALA A 900 -19.59 11.01 4.65
N GLY A 901 -18.29 11.02 4.34
CA GLY A 901 -17.46 9.81 4.27
C GLY A 901 -17.37 9.13 5.63
N ALA A 902 -17.01 9.88 6.66
CA ALA A 902 -16.89 9.39 8.03
C ALA A 902 -18.23 8.88 8.59
N GLU A 903 -19.35 9.57 8.31
CA GLU A 903 -20.69 9.12 8.70
C GLU A 903 -21.06 7.77 8.08
N ARG A 904 -20.70 7.54 6.81
CA ARG A 904 -20.87 6.21 6.18
C ARG A 904 -20.03 5.13 6.86
N ILE A 905 -18.79 5.45 7.19
CA ILE A 905 -17.91 4.53 7.93
C ILE A 905 -18.50 4.22 9.31
N ALA A 906 -19.04 5.25 10.00
CA ALA A 906 -19.70 5.08 11.29
C ALA A 906 -20.86 4.08 11.25
N VAL A 907 -21.68 4.11 10.21
CA VAL A 907 -22.84 3.21 10.07
C VAL A 907 -22.40 1.79 9.68
N ASN A 908 -21.42 1.68 8.77
CA ASN A 908 -20.99 0.40 8.23
C ASN A 908 -20.19 -0.44 9.24
N THR A 909 -19.34 0.21 10.03
CA THR A 909 -18.40 -0.50 10.92
C THR A 909 -19.07 -1.37 11.96
N PRO A 910 -20.12 -0.96 12.70
CA PRO A 910 -20.82 -1.84 13.63
C PRO A 910 -21.36 -3.09 12.95
N VAL A 911 -21.98 -2.97 11.78
CA VAL A 911 -22.59 -4.10 11.05
C VAL A 911 -21.53 -5.05 10.47
N GLN A 912 -20.62 -4.52 9.65
CA GLN A 912 -19.58 -5.33 8.99
C GLN A 912 -18.55 -5.86 9.97
N GLY A 913 -18.16 -5.03 10.95
CA GLY A 913 -17.20 -5.45 11.96
C GLY A 913 -17.78 -6.53 12.88
N SER A 914 -19.06 -6.47 13.22
CA SER A 914 -19.70 -7.52 14.01
C SER A 914 -19.92 -8.81 13.22
N ALA A 915 -20.18 -8.72 11.92
CA ALA A 915 -20.18 -9.90 11.05
C ALA A 915 -18.79 -10.54 10.99
N ALA A 916 -17.72 -9.72 10.96
CA ALA A 916 -16.34 -10.21 11.03
C ALA A 916 -16.01 -10.84 12.40
N ASP A 917 -16.46 -10.26 13.50
CA ASP A 917 -16.33 -10.85 14.84
C ASP A 917 -17.01 -12.24 14.89
N LEU A 918 -18.19 -12.34 14.32
CA LEU A 918 -19.00 -13.56 14.31
C LEU A 918 -18.33 -14.69 13.53
N ILE A 919 -17.81 -14.42 12.33
CA ILE A 919 -17.09 -15.44 11.55
C ILE A 919 -15.81 -15.89 12.25
N LYS A 920 -15.07 -15.01 12.90
CA LYS A 920 -13.87 -15.34 13.68
C LYS A 920 -14.20 -16.23 14.87
N LEU A 921 -15.25 -15.90 15.62
CA LEU A 921 -15.75 -16.75 16.71
C LEU A 921 -16.15 -18.13 16.20
N ALA A 922 -16.84 -18.20 15.06
CA ALA A 922 -17.23 -19.46 14.43
C ALA A 922 -16.01 -20.31 14.02
N MET A 923 -14.97 -19.68 13.43
CA MET A 923 -13.73 -20.37 13.08
C MET A 923 -13.06 -21.00 14.31
N VAL A 924 -13.00 -20.27 15.41
CA VAL A 924 -12.44 -20.77 16.69
C VAL A 924 -13.32 -21.90 17.24
N ALA A 925 -14.64 -21.72 17.29
CA ALA A 925 -15.56 -22.71 17.83
C ALA A 925 -15.51 -24.03 17.04
N VAL A 926 -15.61 -23.96 15.71
CA VAL A 926 -15.56 -25.14 14.82
C VAL A 926 -14.22 -25.87 14.96
N THR A 927 -13.10 -25.14 14.94
CA THR A 927 -11.76 -25.74 15.02
C THR A 927 -11.55 -26.46 16.37
N ASN A 928 -12.02 -25.86 17.47
CA ASN A 928 -11.93 -26.48 18.80
C ASN A 928 -12.76 -27.75 18.85
N ARG A 929 -14.00 -27.73 18.34
CA ARG A 929 -14.88 -28.92 18.33
C ARG A 929 -14.33 -30.04 17.44
N ILE A 930 -13.71 -29.71 16.30
CA ILE A 930 -12.99 -30.69 15.47
C ILE A 930 -11.89 -31.40 16.29
N LYS A 931 -11.09 -30.63 17.03
CA LYS A 931 -10.02 -31.15 17.89
C LYS A 931 -10.57 -31.98 19.06
N GLU A 932 -11.60 -31.50 19.76
CA GLU A 932 -12.24 -32.17 20.88
C GLU A 932 -12.82 -33.53 20.48
N GLN A 933 -13.42 -33.61 19.28
CA GLN A 933 -14.03 -34.84 18.76
C GLN A 933 -13.03 -35.75 18.04
N GLY A 934 -11.77 -35.34 17.92
CA GLY A 934 -10.71 -36.11 17.27
C GLY A 934 -10.89 -36.30 15.76
N LEU A 935 -11.64 -35.39 15.11
CA LEU A 935 -11.91 -35.46 13.66
C LEU A 935 -10.69 -35.12 12.83
N LYS A 936 -10.61 -35.73 11.66
CA LYS A 936 -9.52 -35.49 10.69
C LYS A 936 -9.78 -34.33 9.73
N SER A 937 -11.01 -33.82 9.73
CA SER A 937 -11.44 -32.66 8.96
C SER A 937 -10.59 -31.44 9.28
N ARG A 938 -10.34 -30.56 8.28
CA ARG A 938 -9.49 -29.37 8.41
C ARG A 938 -10.18 -28.15 7.81
N LEU A 939 -10.15 -27.01 8.52
CA LEU A 939 -10.50 -25.70 7.97
C LEU A 939 -9.37 -25.23 7.06
N LEU A 940 -9.70 -24.88 5.80
CA LEU A 940 -8.71 -24.50 4.79
C LEU A 940 -8.72 -23.01 4.47
N LEU A 941 -9.91 -22.46 4.23
CA LEU A 941 -10.08 -21.07 3.80
C LEU A 941 -11.22 -20.39 4.54
N GLN A 942 -11.06 -19.09 4.70
CA GLN A 942 -12.14 -18.17 5.02
C GLN A 942 -12.24 -17.16 3.88
N VAL A 943 -13.43 -17.04 3.26
CA VAL A 943 -13.66 -16.16 2.11
C VAL A 943 -14.97 -15.39 2.31
N HIS A 944 -14.89 -14.10 2.59
CA HIS A 944 -16.03 -13.26 2.97
C HIS A 944 -16.77 -13.80 4.19
N ASP A 945 -17.96 -14.38 4.01
CA ASP A 945 -18.80 -14.95 5.06
C ASP A 945 -18.81 -16.49 5.00
N GLU A 946 -17.92 -17.09 4.18
CA GLU A 946 -17.80 -18.52 3.87
C GLU A 946 -16.58 -19.15 4.56
N LEU A 947 -16.74 -20.34 5.11
CA LEU A 947 -15.69 -21.24 5.61
C LEU A 947 -15.59 -22.46 4.70
N VAL A 948 -14.38 -22.83 4.28
CA VAL A 948 -14.13 -23.98 3.41
C VAL A 948 -13.30 -25.01 4.15
N PHE A 949 -13.78 -26.25 4.17
CA PHE A 949 -13.18 -27.38 4.88
C PHE A 949 -12.80 -28.50 3.91
N ASP A 950 -11.75 -29.24 4.26
CA ASP A 950 -11.38 -30.52 3.68
C ASP A 950 -11.86 -31.64 4.64
N VAL A 951 -12.80 -32.46 4.20
CA VAL A 951 -13.56 -33.37 5.06
C VAL A 951 -13.45 -34.81 4.55
N PRO A 952 -12.98 -35.77 5.37
CA PRO A 952 -13.11 -37.19 5.04
C PRO A 952 -14.56 -37.57 4.76
N ARG A 953 -14.80 -38.40 3.74
CA ARG A 953 -16.17 -38.79 3.33
C ARG A 953 -16.99 -39.42 4.45
N ASN A 954 -16.35 -40.12 5.38
CA ASN A 954 -16.98 -40.71 6.54
C ASN A 954 -17.30 -39.75 7.68
N GLU A 955 -16.77 -38.51 7.65
CA GLU A 955 -17.04 -37.47 8.64
C GLU A 955 -18.06 -36.41 8.17
N VAL A 956 -18.56 -36.50 6.92
CA VAL A 956 -19.41 -35.48 6.28
C VAL A 956 -20.64 -35.11 7.11
N GLU A 957 -21.43 -36.11 7.56
CA GLU A 957 -22.66 -35.86 8.33
C GLU A 957 -22.37 -35.30 9.72
N GLN A 958 -21.30 -35.80 10.35
CA GLN A 958 -20.86 -35.28 11.65
C GLN A 958 -20.34 -33.83 11.54
N MET A 959 -19.56 -33.52 10.51
CA MET A 959 -19.05 -32.16 10.24
C MET A 959 -20.19 -31.21 9.90
N ARG A 960 -21.20 -31.65 9.11
CA ARG A 960 -22.37 -30.81 8.80
C ARG A 960 -23.10 -30.39 10.08
N ALA A 961 -23.38 -31.34 10.97
CA ALA A 961 -24.06 -31.06 12.26
C ALA A 961 -23.20 -30.15 13.16
N LEU A 962 -21.89 -30.43 13.24
CA LEU A 962 -20.96 -29.65 14.04
C LEU A 962 -20.84 -28.19 13.54
N ILE A 963 -20.70 -27.98 12.22
CA ILE A 963 -20.59 -26.66 11.61
C ILE A 963 -21.88 -25.87 11.81
N ASP A 964 -23.05 -26.49 11.55
CA ASP A 964 -24.34 -25.84 11.74
C ASP A 964 -24.53 -25.41 13.20
N GLU A 965 -24.29 -26.30 14.17
CA GLU A 965 -24.34 -25.98 15.60
C GLU A 965 -23.42 -24.82 15.95
N CYS A 966 -22.10 -24.92 15.61
CA CYS A 966 -21.09 -23.92 15.98
C CYS A 966 -21.35 -22.55 15.34
N MET A 967 -21.71 -22.52 14.04
CA MET A 967 -21.91 -21.26 13.34
C MET A 967 -23.24 -20.59 13.73
N THR A 968 -24.28 -21.34 14.06
CA THR A 968 -25.61 -20.77 14.40
C THR A 968 -25.72 -20.34 15.86
N THR A 969 -24.92 -20.91 16.78
CA THR A 969 -25.03 -20.67 18.23
C THR A 969 -23.88 -19.88 18.83
N VAL A 970 -22.91 -19.44 18.05
CA VAL A 970 -21.68 -18.79 18.52
C VAL A 970 -21.94 -17.47 19.26
N VAL A 971 -23.05 -16.80 18.98
CA VAL A 971 -23.52 -15.58 19.64
C VAL A 971 -25.05 -15.67 19.81
N ASP A 972 -25.56 -15.24 20.96
CA ASP A 972 -26.99 -15.10 21.18
C ASP A 972 -27.50 -13.79 20.55
N LEU A 973 -28.34 -13.95 19.52
CA LEU A 973 -28.97 -12.82 18.81
C LEU A 973 -30.51 -12.95 18.90
N PRO A 974 -31.26 -11.85 18.80
CA PRO A 974 -32.73 -11.85 18.84
C PRO A 974 -33.37 -12.55 17.62
N ILE A 975 -32.57 -13.01 16.67
CA ILE A 975 -32.94 -13.74 15.47
C ILE A 975 -32.04 -14.95 15.28
N PRO A 976 -32.50 -16.04 14.66
CA PRO A 976 -31.66 -17.18 14.36
C PRO A 976 -30.60 -16.80 13.29
N LEU A 977 -29.40 -17.28 13.46
CA LEU A 977 -28.40 -17.32 12.37
C LEU A 977 -28.75 -18.53 11.47
N LYS A 978 -28.42 -18.40 10.19
CA LYS A 978 -28.64 -19.48 9.20
C LYS A 978 -27.36 -19.66 8.39
N VAL A 979 -27.02 -20.93 8.19
CA VAL A 979 -25.81 -21.33 7.45
C VAL A 979 -26.23 -22.24 6.31
N ASP A 980 -25.78 -21.94 5.11
CA ASP A 980 -25.96 -22.79 3.95
C ASP A 980 -24.70 -23.66 3.79
N ILE A 981 -24.87 -25.01 3.86
CA ILE A 981 -23.75 -25.95 3.85
C ILE A 981 -23.82 -26.82 2.60
N GLY A 982 -22.85 -26.70 1.71
CA GLY A 982 -22.69 -27.51 0.52
C GLY A 982 -21.50 -28.46 0.62
N VAL A 983 -21.52 -29.53 -0.17
CA VAL A 983 -20.48 -30.58 -0.22
C VAL A 983 -20.19 -30.93 -1.68
N GLY A 984 -18.94 -31.01 -2.07
CA GLY A 984 -18.55 -31.34 -3.44
C GLY A 984 -17.12 -31.84 -3.55
N ASN A 985 -16.74 -32.33 -4.71
CA ASN A 985 -15.36 -32.75 -4.97
C ASN A 985 -14.42 -31.56 -5.24
N ASN A 986 -15.01 -30.41 -5.52
CA ASN A 986 -14.31 -29.13 -5.72
C ASN A 986 -15.10 -27.99 -5.08
N TRP A 987 -14.47 -26.82 -4.98
CA TRP A 987 -15.07 -25.65 -4.32
C TRP A 987 -16.33 -25.13 -5.02
N LEU A 988 -16.41 -25.26 -6.35
CA LEU A 988 -17.64 -24.85 -7.08
C LEU A 988 -18.84 -25.74 -6.74
N GLU A 989 -18.64 -27.06 -6.61
CA GLU A 989 -19.70 -27.99 -6.25
C GLU A 989 -20.14 -27.86 -4.78
N ALA A 990 -19.21 -27.47 -3.92
CA ALA A 990 -19.46 -27.25 -2.51
C ALA A 990 -20.15 -25.91 -2.20
N HIS A 991 -20.19 -24.93 -3.13
CA HIS A 991 -20.78 -23.59 -2.96
C HIS A 991 -22.18 -23.48 -3.64
#